data_e03a18abfd7f3f98292da13a9fb55736
#
_entry.id   e03a18abfd7f3f98292da13a9fb55736
#
_cell.length_a   1.000
_cell.length_b   1.000
_cell.length_c   1.000
_cell.angle_alpha   90.00
_cell.angle_beta   90.00
_cell.angle_gamma   90.00
#
_symmetry.space_group_name_H-M   'P 1'
#
loop_
_entity.id
_entity.type
_entity.pdbx_description
1 polymer ?
#
loop_
_entity_poly.entity_id
_entity_poly.type
_entity_poly.pdbx_seq_one_letter_code
_entity_poly.pdbx_strand_id
1 'polypeptide(L)'
;MTSNLKRLKEDIKKHNFAKSSIILGLAALLVSCGGGGGGGGGAGNSGGTSAATPTPVNPAPVTTKPTVTTATSEIGWNSSTVSYDKNNPHNNSNTTLTGNDVKIGIIDVGFENSSFNSDLTEKFGSRLTKLTVPGFTSEATASDDHGIVVADLAAGSSNGIAKGASVYVIDAAKRNTDKNATYPSVKLEMYQKLRDNGVTIYNQSFGIDGEVTDFNADNTSSHYYGFQIGSSMLDFYRNEVNNGSLFVWSAGNDSSDKQPTLEGGLPHFESGLQKGWINVVALTSKDESKLGDTSWSNLTPLSPAGVAKNWTVTAVGDQIFTIKGQNYIGGGSSFAAPIVTGTAALIKQKYPWMDADLIRQTILSTATDIGTPGVDDVYGWGLLNIDKALKGPALFSKQLALADNVTINIPSGSYIFSNDISGDAGVIKNGSGDLILSGNSTFTGPTTVNGGRLQVNGVYSSSINVKKQAILSTNNAVIKNDVINNGTVENTGSTEITGNYSSLENSRVVTDLNSNIHVKGKVSLNNSKLEVKPEENGERKYITSNGTAQDVITSDDKIEGNFNSVNTDEMLNAKLNQTENSVSAKVSRKNVLDYVEKISESDEMQKNTAQNLETAFQKLDQDIENGTAGNVAQFEKKSAKLQALTSSNRAAVLDSLSGQIYASAQALTFQHSQTVNKDLSNRLVMLGTLDNVGDKFGLWITGLGANGKLKQDGYGKGDTKVYGGQVGIDKQFGENLILGTALSYSKADVKFDRYGGKSDANNFGISLYGRLGNKDVPVYLQGRLGVGFVDSDVERDIILSSNDYTRAKINHNDKVYSGYLETGYDVKNANGDFVVTPFVGLTHDTVVRGSFSEEKSQFGLTADKKNYNQTAALVGLRAGKAVNWKGGSKTTFQGYVTHQRAFNKQDLSFDARYTGLPGATFKVKGIGLAKNKTWAGVGALTEVNKNFGWYVNYDGSVDGGKGKGNNNVFTTGVRFNF
;
A
#
# COMPACT_ATOMS: atom_id res chain seq x y z
N MET A 1 0.06 -11.12 9.94
CA MET A 1 -0.40 -9.87 10.56
C MET A 1 0.43 -9.42 11.77
N THR A 2 0.97 -10.32 12.56
CA THR A 2 1.83 -9.99 13.73
C THR A 2 3.24 -9.50 13.41
N SER A 3 3.77 -9.77 12.22
CA SER A 3 5.12 -9.31 11.81
C SER A 3 5.16 -7.84 11.36
N ASN A 4 4.08 -7.33 10.77
CA ASN A 4 4.03 -5.94 10.29
C ASN A 4 3.80 -4.92 11.42
N LEU A 5 3.15 -5.32 12.50
CA LEU A 5 2.99 -4.48 13.71
C LEU A 5 4.30 -4.35 14.51
N LYS A 6 5.18 -5.36 14.44
CA LYS A 6 6.51 -5.30 15.07
C LYS A 6 7.45 -4.38 14.29
N ARG A 7 7.38 -4.40 12.95
CA ARG A 7 8.15 -3.49 12.08
C ARG A 7 7.72 -2.03 12.26
N LEU A 8 6.42 -1.76 12.36
CA LEU A 8 5.91 -0.40 12.59
C LEU A 8 6.33 0.16 13.95
N LYS A 9 6.43 -0.68 14.99
CA LYS A 9 6.94 -0.26 16.31
C LYS A 9 8.45 -0.01 16.33
N GLU A 10 9.22 -0.69 15.50
CA GLU A 10 10.67 -0.48 15.39
C GLU A 10 11.02 0.75 14.55
N ASP A 11 10.25 1.04 13.49
CA ASP A 11 10.46 2.24 12.68
C ASP A 11 10.07 3.53 13.44
N ILE A 12 9.05 3.49 14.29
CA ILE A 12 8.69 4.60 15.18
C ILE A 12 9.75 4.84 16.27
N LYS A 13 10.44 3.80 16.75
CA LYS A 13 11.55 3.93 17.69
C LYS A 13 12.83 4.49 17.05
N LYS A 14 13.10 4.20 15.78
CA LYS A 14 14.28 4.71 15.08
C LYS A 14 14.24 6.19 14.73
N HIS A 15 13.05 6.78 14.59
CA HIS A 15 12.91 8.21 14.28
C HIS A 15 12.92 9.13 15.48
N ASN A 16 12.87 8.65 16.72
CA ASN A 16 12.88 9.45 17.94
C ASN A 16 14.26 9.57 18.62
N PHE A 17 15.34 9.04 18.03
CA PHE A 17 16.67 9.06 18.68
C PHE A 17 17.70 9.99 18.02
N ALA A 18 17.31 10.89 17.13
CA ALA A 18 18.23 11.78 16.45
C ALA A 18 17.85 13.27 16.57
N LYS A 19 17.56 13.76 17.77
CA LYS A 19 17.57 15.22 18.08
C LYS A 19 17.74 15.48 19.58
N SER A 20 18.91 15.14 20.06
CA SER A 20 19.41 15.71 21.34
C SER A 20 20.94 15.56 21.37
N SER A 21 21.60 16.53 20.85
CA SER A 21 22.97 16.97 21.16
C SER A 21 23.47 17.78 19.97
N ILE A 22 23.51 19.06 20.11
CA ILE A 22 24.56 20.00 19.71
C ILE A 22 24.00 21.40 19.99
N ILE A 23 24.37 21.93 21.16
CA ILE A 23 24.53 23.35 21.41
C ILE A 23 26.00 23.51 21.82
N LEU A 24 26.77 24.15 20.97
CA LEU A 24 27.89 25.06 21.23
C LEU A 24 28.81 25.10 19.99
N GLY A 25 29.00 26.28 19.48
CA GLY A 25 30.05 26.51 18.49
C GLY A 25 29.76 27.69 17.56
N LEU A 26 30.07 28.83 18.05
CA LEU A 26 30.15 30.15 17.41
C LEU A 26 30.83 30.17 16.03
N ALA A 27 30.25 31.00 15.19
CA ALA A 27 30.88 32.09 14.41
C ALA A 27 31.80 31.76 13.22
N ALA A 28 31.43 32.37 12.16
CA ALA A 28 32.27 33.21 11.29
C ALA A 28 32.50 32.79 9.84
N LEU A 29 32.13 33.75 9.00
CA LEU A 29 32.74 34.17 7.72
C LEU A 29 32.36 33.38 6.45
N LEU A 30 31.54 34.00 5.65
CA LEU A 30 31.72 35.04 4.62
C LEU A 30 32.32 34.55 3.31
N VAL A 31 31.55 34.84 2.25
CA VAL A 31 32.02 35.28 0.93
C VAL A 31 32.55 34.19 -0.01
N SER A 32 32.10 34.00 -1.24
CA SER A 32 31.81 34.95 -2.32
C SER A 32 31.50 34.19 -3.60
N CYS A 33 30.66 34.78 -4.40
CA CYS A 33 30.75 34.98 -5.83
C CYS A 33 31.13 33.78 -6.71
N GLY A 34 30.52 33.56 -7.79
CA GLY A 34 29.94 34.32 -8.86
C GLY A 34 29.79 33.46 -10.06
N GLY A 35 28.85 33.73 -10.81
CA GLY A 35 28.87 34.32 -12.11
C GLY A 35 28.76 33.23 -13.16
N GLY A 36 27.80 33.32 -13.92
CA GLY A 36 27.52 33.95 -15.17
C GLY A 36 27.14 32.89 -16.17
N GLY A 37 26.10 33.02 -16.79
CA GLY A 37 25.66 33.79 -17.96
C GLY A 37 25.32 32.79 -19.03
N GLY A 38 24.25 32.93 -19.60
CA GLY A 38 23.58 33.57 -20.65
C GLY A 38 23.16 32.57 -21.67
N GLY A 39 22.01 32.61 -22.15
CA GLY A 39 21.32 33.40 -22.98
C GLY A 39 20.61 32.66 -24.06
N GLY A 40 19.40 33.05 -24.30
CA GLY A 40 18.71 33.25 -25.53
C GLY A 40 17.97 32.04 -26.08
N GLY A 41 16.69 32.00 -26.26
CA GLY A 41 15.80 32.95 -26.90
C GLY A 41 15.09 32.26 -28.03
N GLY A 42 13.80 32.36 -28.08
CA GLY A 42 13.07 32.00 -29.29
C GLY A 42 11.64 31.54 -29.06
N ALA A 43 10.76 32.47 -29.17
CA ALA A 43 9.31 32.33 -29.18
C ALA A 43 8.79 31.58 -30.40
N GLY A 44 7.61 30.96 -30.25
CA GLY A 44 6.87 30.42 -31.37
C GLY A 44 5.55 29.79 -30.96
N ASN A 45 4.62 30.56 -30.92
CA ASN A 45 3.17 30.62 -30.79
C ASN A 45 2.37 29.48 -31.45
N SER A 46 1.22 29.23 -30.79
CA SER A 46 -0.13 28.94 -31.30
C SER A 46 -0.56 27.52 -31.59
N GLY A 47 -1.72 27.22 -31.01
CA GLY A 47 -2.67 26.31 -31.60
C GLY A 47 -3.31 25.35 -30.62
N GLY A 48 -4.31 25.84 -29.85
CA GLY A 48 -5.21 25.00 -29.11
C GLY A 48 -6.12 24.19 -30.03
N THR A 49 -6.29 22.94 -29.71
CA THR A 49 -7.53 22.21 -30.02
C THR A 49 -7.84 21.25 -28.88
N SER A 50 -8.94 21.54 -28.23
CA SER A 50 -9.60 20.69 -27.27
C SER A 50 -9.96 19.34 -27.91
N ALA A 51 -9.43 18.27 -27.35
CA ALA A 51 -9.87 16.93 -27.65
C ALA A 51 -10.98 16.53 -26.67
N ALA A 52 -12.14 16.26 -27.24
CA ALA A 52 -13.31 15.74 -26.57
C ALA A 52 -13.06 14.32 -26.04
N THR A 53 -13.50 14.09 -24.82
CA THR A 53 -13.62 12.78 -24.18
C THR A 53 -14.55 11.87 -24.99
N PRO A 54 -14.16 10.62 -25.33
CA PRO A 54 -15.10 9.68 -25.93
C PRO A 54 -15.98 9.05 -24.85
N THR A 55 -17.27 9.16 -25.04
CA THR A 55 -18.35 8.41 -24.37
C THR A 55 -18.17 6.91 -24.63
N PRO A 56 -18.44 6.03 -23.66
CA PRO A 56 -18.41 4.59 -23.89
C PRO A 56 -19.61 4.15 -24.72
N VAL A 57 -19.34 3.58 -25.88
CA VAL A 57 -20.33 2.92 -26.73
C VAL A 57 -20.51 1.49 -26.22
N ASN A 58 -21.73 1.16 -25.85
CA ASN A 58 -22.18 -0.19 -25.51
C ASN A 58 -22.15 -1.08 -26.78
N PRO A 59 -21.46 -2.23 -26.83
CA PRO A 59 -21.57 -3.11 -27.98
C PRO A 59 -22.85 -3.93 -27.89
N ALA A 60 -23.62 -3.87 -28.96
CA ALA A 60 -24.79 -4.72 -29.19
C ALA A 60 -24.37 -6.20 -29.33
N PRO A 61 -25.26 -7.17 -29.02
CA PRO A 61 -24.94 -8.58 -29.09
C PRO A 61 -24.86 -9.05 -30.54
N VAL A 62 -23.70 -9.49 -30.98
CA VAL A 62 -23.52 -10.15 -32.27
C VAL A 62 -23.73 -11.65 -32.08
N THR A 63 -24.90 -12.12 -32.48
CA THR A 63 -25.16 -13.54 -32.76
C THR A 63 -24.67 -13.87 -34.16
N THR A 64 -23.52 -14.51 -34.29
CA THR A 64 -23.15 -15.26 -35.50
C THR A 64 -22.50 -16.56 -35.11
N LYS A 65 -23.18 -17.63 -35.47
CA LYS A 65 -22.77 -19.02 -35.47
C LYS A 65 -21.52 -19.17 -36.38
N PRO A 66 -20.43 -19.81 -35.98
CA PRO A 66 -19.33 -20.05 -36.90
C PRO A 66 -19.74 -21.03 -37.98
N THR A 67 -19.66 -20.59 -39.23
CA THR A 67 -19.85 -21.42 -40.40
C THR A 67 -18.53 -22.14 -40.67
N VAL A 68 -18.54 -23.47 -40.60
CA VAL A 68 -17.44 -24.32 -41.00
C VAL A 68 -17.40 -24.30 -42.53
N THR A 69 -16.40 -23.70 -43.15
CA THR A 69 -16.09 -23.81 -44.56
C THR A 69 -15.06 -24.92 -44.75
N THR A 70 -15.44 -25.97 -45.43
CA THR A 70 -14.54 -27.03 -45.95
C THR A 70 -13.56 -26.43 -46.96
N ALA A 71 -12.28 -26.43 -46.64
CA ALA A 71 -11.24 -26.04 -47.57
C ALA A 71 -10.80 -27.22 -48.41
N THR A 72 -10.86 -27.06 -49.74
CA THR A 72 -10.31 -27.98 -50.77
C THR A 72 -8.79 -27.85 -50.80
N SER A 73 -8.16 -29.02 -51.02
CA SER A 73 -6.72 -29.28 -51.10
C SER A 73 -5.97 -28.43 -52.12
N GLU A 74 -5.37 -27.37 -51.62
CA GLU A 74 -4.15 -26.72 -52.11
C GLU A 74 -3.64 -25.89 -50.93
N ILE A 75 -2.31 -25.80 -50.78
CA ILE A 75 -1.70 -25.00 -49.70
C ILE A 75 -2.18 -23.54 -49.87
N GLY A 76 -3.42 -23.30 -49.44
CA GLY A 76 -4.11 -22.04 -49.55
C GLY A 76 -4.00 -21.32 -48.20
N TRP A 77 -2.95 -20.61 -48.00
CA TRP A 77 -2.89 -19.56 -47.01
C TRP A 77 -4.05 -18.61 -47.26
N ASN A 78 -5.03 -18.62 -46.39
CA ASN A 78 -6.07 -17.62 -46.45
C ASN A 78 -5.43 -16.25 -46.09
N SER A 79 -5.01 -15.53 -47.12
CA SER A 79 -4.23 -14.28 -47.04
C SER A 79 -4.92 -13.17 -46.30
N SER A 80 -6.14 -13.34 -45.80
CA SER A 80 -6.93 -12.32 -45.14
C SER A 80 -6.80 -12.31 -43.60
N THR A 81 -6.14 -13.29 -42.98
CA THR A 81 -6.09 -13.42 -41.52
C THR A 81 -4.68 -13.52 -40.89
N VAL A 82 -3.65 -13.78 -41.70
CA VAL A 82 -2.27 -13.86 -41.20
C VAL A 82 -1.38 -12.95 -42.06
N SER A 83 -1.06 -11.78 -41.57
CA SER A 83 -0.04 -10.92 -42.19
C SER A 83 1.34 -11.42 -41.75
N TYR A 84 2.12 -11.92 -42.72
CA TYR A 84 3.54 -12.23 -42.52
C TYR A 84 4.35 -10.94 -42.56
N ASP A 85 4.99 -10.64 -41.47
CA ASP A 85 6.02 -9.58 -41.40
C ASP A 85 7.38 -10.25 -41.26
N LYS A 86 8.26 -10.11 -42.25
CA LYS A 86 9.62 -10.66 -42.21
C LYS A 86 10.42 -10.21 -40.99
N ASN A 87 10.10 -9.03 -40.44
CA ASN A 87 10.72 -8.53 -39.23
C ASN A 87 10.08 -9.06 -37.96
N ASN A 88 8.89 -9.65 -38.10
CA ASN A 88 8.14 -10.21 -36.96
C ASN A 88 7.31 -11.44 -37.38
N PRO A 89 7.95 -12.50 -37.96
CA PRO A 89 7.25 -13.63 -38.56
C PRO A 89 6.44 -14.44 -37.53
N HIS A 90 6.73 -14.30 -36.26
CA HIS A 90 6.08 -15.04 -35.18
C HIS A 90 5.16 -14.15 -34.32
N ASN A 91 4.71 -13.00 -34.85
CA ASN A 91 3.88 -12.03 -34.13
C ASN A 91 4.48 -11.63 -32.76
N ASN A 92 5.78 -11.35 -32.73
CA ASN A 92 6.50 -10.92 -31.54
C ASN A 92 6.38 -9.39 -31.38
N SER A 93 5.17 -8.89 -31.13
CA SER A 93 4.96 -7.46 -30.98
C SER A 93 5.17 -6.99 -29.53
N ASN A 94 5.96 -5.95 -29.36
CA ASN A 94 6.04 -5.05 -28.17
C ASN A 94 5.97 -5.70 -26.78
N THR A 95 6.55 -6.89 -26.58
CA THR A 95 6.72 -7.40 -25.23
C THR A 95 7.86 -6.69 -24.52
N THR A 96 7.64 -6.29 -23.27
CA THR A 96 8.71 -5.81 -22.36
C THR A 96 9.46 -6.98 -21.71
N LEU A 97 9.03 -8.23 -21.94
CA LEU A 97 9.68 -9.41 -21.43
C LEU A 97 10.97 -9.67 -22.22
N THR A 98 12.00 -10.06 -21.51
CA THR A 98 13.34 -10.26 -22.07
C THR A 98 13.93 -11.62 -21.72
N GLY A 99 13.22 -12.46 -20.95
CA GLY A 99 13.74 -13.75 -20.46
C GLY A 99 14.65 -13.59 -19.22
N ASN A 100 14.63 -12.45 -18.54
CA ASN A 100 15.42 -12.23 -17.32
C ASN A 100 15.18 -13.38 -16.31
N ASP A 101 16.24 -13.76 -15.60
CA ASP A 101 16.29 -14.80 -14.57
C ASP A 101 16.05 -16.24 -15.13
N VAL A 102 15.96 -16.40 -16.45
CA VAL A 102 15.86 -17.71 -17.10
C VAL A 102 17.21 -18.12 -17.66
N LYS A 103 17.56 -19.41 -17.50
CA LYS A 103 18.79 -20.01 -17.98
C LYS A 103 18.51 -20.92 -19.17
N ILE A 104 19.17 -20.66 -20.28
CA ILE A 104 19.13 -21.46 -21.50
C ILE A 104 20.45 -22.21 -21.64
N GLY A 105 20.43 -23.52 -21.91
CA GLY A 105 21.60 -24.33 -22.22
C GLY A 105 21.68 -24.66 -23.70
N ILE A 106 22.85 -24.51 -24.29
CA ILE A 106 23.12 -24.79 -25.70
C ILE A 106 24.37 -25.64 -25.81
N ILE A 107 24.28 -26.79 -26.43
CA ILE A 107 25.41 -27.63 -26.84
C ILE A 107 25.52 -27.51 -28.34
N ASP A 108 26.63 -26.99 -28.87
CA ASP A 108 26.78 -26.72 -30.29
C ASP A 108 28.26 -26.53 -30.63
N VAL A 109 28.59 -26.18 -31.88
CA VAL A 109 29.95 -25.94 -32.35
C VAL A 109 30.28 -24.45 -32.46
N GLY A 110 31.55 -24.09 -32.37
CA GLY A 110 32.08 -22.76 -32.64
C GLY A 110 32.25 -21.82 -31.43
N PHE A 111 31.83 -22.21 -30.23
CA PHE A 111 31.94 -21.37 -29.03
C PHE A 111 33.39 -21.14 -28.54
N GLU A 112 34.28 -22.11 -28.76
CA GLU A 112 35.71 -22.01 -28.40
C GLU A 112 36.55 -21.33 -29.48
N ASN A 113 35.98 -21.01 -30.64
CA ASN A 113 36.67 -20.28 -31.69
C ASN A 113 36.92 -18.83 -31.28
N SER A 114 38.18 -18.51 -30.99
CA SER A 114 38.59 -17.19 -30.51
C SER A 114 38.27 -16.03 -31.45
N SER A 115 38.06 -16.32 -32.76
CA SER A 115 37.76 -15.31 -33.77
C SER A 115 36.36 -14.70 -33.58
N PHE A 116 35.48 -15.32 -32.75
CA PHE A 116 34.14 -14.87 -32.47
C PHE A 116 33.97 -14.34 -31.02
N ASN A 117 35.02 -14.23 -30.24
CA ASN A 117 34.92 -13.71 -28.87
C ASN A 117 34.39 -12.29 -28.80
N SER A 118 34.65 -11.43 -29.81
CA SER A 118 34.08 -10.09 -29.90
C SER A 118 32.58 -10.12 -30.10
N ASP A 119 32.08 -10.97 -31.01
CA ASP A 119 30.65 -11.16 -31.29
C ASP A 119 29.92 -11.66 -30.06
N LEU A 120 30.47 -12.66 -29.38
CA LEU A 120 29.89 -13.21 -28.14
C LEU A 120 29.82 -12.15 -27.03
N THR A 121 30.86 -11.32 -26.91
CA THR A 121 30.89 -10.24 -25.90
C THR A 121 29.87 -9.15 -26.25
N GLU A 122 29.75 -8.76 -27.52
CA GLU A 122 28.80 -7.75 -27.98
C GLU A 122 27.34 -8.22 -27.80
N LYS A 123 27.05 -9.49 -28.18
CA LYS A 123 25.70 -10.03 -28.16
C LYS A 123 25.20 -10.37 -26.77
N PHE A 124 26.06 -10.76 -25.83
CA PHE A 124 25.63 -11.31 -24.55
C PHE A 124 26.23 -10.60 -23.32
N GLY A 125 27.44 -10.01 -23.43
CA GLY A 125 28.14 -9.44 -22.27
C GLY A 125 28.31 -10.50 -21.15
N SER A 126 27.91 -10.15 -19.95
CA SER A 126 27.99 -11.04 -18.77
C SER A 126 26.91 -12.13 -18.71
N ARG A 127 25.98 -12.16 -19.63
CA ARG A 127 24.90 -13.17 -19.69
C ARG A 127 25.33 -14.50 -20.29
N LEU A 128 26.48 -14.56 -20.97
CA LEU A 128 27.02 -15.80 -21.53
C LEU A 128 28.00 -16.44 -20.53
N THR A 129 27.83 -17.74 -20.30
CA THR A 129 28.76 -18.59 -19.56
C THR A 129 29.20 -19.74 -20.42
N LYS A 130 30.50 -19.75 -20.78
CA LYS A 130 31.12 -20.88 -21.46
C LYS A 130 31.49 -21.97 -20.45
N LEU A 131 30.99 -23.18 -20.65
CA LEU A 131 31.32 -24.35 -19.82
C LEU A 131 32.18 -25.29 -20.63
N THR A 132 33.20 -25.88 -20.02
CA THR A 132 34.11 -26.83 -20.70
C THR A 132 34.02 -28.23 -20.09
N VAL A 133 34.09 -29.27 -20.93
CA VAL A 133 34.18 -30.66 -20.48
C VAL A 133 35.60 -31.17 -20.68
N PRO A 134 36.25 -31.77 -19.66
CA PRO A 134 37.62 -32.28 -19.77
C PRO A 134 37.76 -33.27 -20.90
N GLY A 135 38.84 -33.16 -21.70
CA GLY A 135 39.10 -34.04 -22.84
C GLY A 135 38.35 -33.68 -24.13
N PHE A 136 37.58 -32.61 -24.12
CA PHE A 136 36.97 -31.96 -25.27
C PHE A 136 37.72 -30.67 -25.52
N THR A 137 38.67 -30.67 -26.43
CA THR A 137 39.36 -29.48 -26.92
C THR A 137 38.77 -29.16 -28.28
N SER A 138 38.34 -27.91 -28.49
CA SER A 138 37.83 -27.49 -29.77
C SER A 138 38.94 -27.61 -30.83
N GLU A 139 38.73 -28.53 -31.76
CA GLU A 139 39.45 -28.55 -33.02
C GLU A 139 38.68 -27.72 -34.08
N ALA A 140 37.92 -26.74 -33.64
CA ALA A 140 37.09 -25.91 -34.50
C ALA A 140 37.93 -25.25 -35.59
N THR A 141 37.47 -25.42 -36.84
CA THR A 141 37.98 -24.63 -37.96
C THR A 141 37.50 -23.21 -37.85
N ALA A 142 38.25 -22.25 -38.39
CA ALA A 142 37.98 -20.81 -38.29
C ALA A 142 36.61 -20.39 -38.96
N SER A 143 35.85 -21.32 -39.51
CA SER A 143 34.56 -21.12 -40.20
C SER A 143 33.35 -21.59 -39.42
N ASP A 144 33.54 -22.24 -38.26
CA ASP A 144 32.41 -22.75 -37.49
C ASP A 144 31.81 -21.66 -36.59
N ASP A 145 30.68 -21.11 -36.97
CA ASP A 145 29.91 -20.07 -36.29
C ASP A 145 28.48 -20.49 -35.92
N HIS A 146 28.08 -21.74 -36.21
CA HIS A 146 26.74 -22.25 -36.08
C HIS A 146 26.16 -22.03 -34.67
N GLY A 147 26.85 -22.45 -33.62
CA GLY A 147 26.37 -22.32 -32.25
C GLY A 147 26.25 -20.86 -31.81
N ILE A 148 27.08 -19.96 -32.37
CA ILE A 148 27.01 -18.52 -32.08
C ILE A 148 25.70 -17.91 -32.61
N VAL A 149 25.33 -18.30 -33.84
CA VAL A 149 24.06 -17.92 -34.48
C VAL A 149 22.88 -18.46 -33.71
N VAL A 150 22.92 -19.72 -33.34
CA VAL A 150 21.89 -20.41 -32.54
C VAL A 150 21.67 -19.67 -31.19
N ALA A 151 22.75 -19.36 -30.49
CA ALA A 151 22.68 -18.62 -29.23
C ALA A 151 22.16 -17.17 -29.43
N ASP A 152 22.59 -16.50 -30.54
CA ASP A 152 22.13 -15.14 -30.86
C ASP A 152 20.62 -15.11 -31.11
N LEU A 153 20.09 -16.03 -31.89
CA LEU A 153 18.66 -16.14 -32.18
C LEU A 153 17.82 -16.49 -30.94
N ALA A 154 18.35 -17.30 -30.02
CA ALA A 154 17.67 -17.57 -28.74
C ALA A 154 17.63 -16.35 -27.82
N ALA A 155 18.78 -15.69 -27.60
CA ALA A 155 18.93 -14.72 -26.51
C ALA A 155 19.94 -13.57 -26.76
N GLY A 156 20.41 -13.38 -27.98
CA GLY A 156 21.29 -12.23 -28.32
C GLY A 156 20.61 -10.89 -28.12
N SER A 157 21.38 -9.89 -27.77
CA SER A 157 20.88 -8.55 -27.45
C SER A 157 20.16 -7.84 -28.60
N SER A 158 20.54 -8.15 -29.84
CA SER A 158 19.94 -7.55 -31.06
C SER A 158 18.84 -8.42 -31.66
N ASN A 159 19.13 -9.67 -31.96
CA ASN A 159 18.26 -10.54 -32.74
C ASN A 159 17.51 -11.58 -31.90
N GLY A 160 17.94 -11.82 -30.66
CA GLY A 160 17.39 -12.85 -29.81
C GLY A 160 15.95 -12.57 -29.37
N ILE A 161 15.19 -13.65 -29.19
CA ILE A 161 13.83 -13.61 -28.66
C ILE A 161 13.86 -13.27 -27.17
N ALA A 162 14.75 -13.93 -26.39
CA ALA A 162 14.88 -13.76 -24.94
C ALA A 162 16.13 -12.94 -24.56
N LYS A 163 16.19 -11.68 -24.98
CA LYS A 163 17.37 -10.79 -24.93
C LYS A 163 17.99 -10.58 -23.55
N GLY A 164 17.33 -10.96 -22.47
CA GLY A 164 17.80 -10.86 -21.09
C GLY A 164 18.10 -12.22 -20.45
N ALA A 165 17.85 -13.34 -21.11
CA ALA A 165 18.12 -14.67 -20.60
C ALA A 165 19.64 -14.90 -20.42
N SER A 166 20.02 -15.70 -19.42
CA SER A 166 21.40 -16.16 -19.22
C SER A 166 21.63 -17.40 -20.08
N VAL A 167 22.70 -17.38 -20.87
CA VAL A 167 23.00 -18.46 -21.82
C VAL A 167 24.24 -19.23 -21.34
N TYR A 168 24.08 -20.53 -21.17
CA TYR A 168 25.16 -21.46 -20.80
C TYR A 168 25.48 -22.29 -22.03
N VAL A 169 26.70 -22.19 -22.53
CA VAL A 169 27.12 -22.83 -23.75
C VAL A 169 28.24 -23.82 -23.54
N ILE A 170 28.22 -24.91 -24.31
CA ILE A 170 29.30 -25.92 -24.36
C ILE A 170 29.65 -26.15 -25.81
N ASP A 171 30.93 -26.01 -26.15
CA ASP A 171 31.44 -26.40 -27.46
C ASP A 171 31.60 -27.92 -27.53
N ALA A 172 30.91 -28.51 -28.50
CA ALA A 172 30.92 -29.94 -28.76
C ALA A 172 31.63 -30.28 -30.08
N ALA A 173 32.38 -29.34 -30.63
CA ALA A 173 33.02 -29.50 -31.93
C ALA A 173 33.97 -30.72 -31.98
N LYS A 174 33.76 -31.60 -32.96
CA LYS A 174 34.68 -32.66 -33.30
C LYS A 174 34.93 -32.63 -34.80
N ARG A 175 36.22 -32.67 -35.18
CA ARG A 175 36.58 -32.67 -36.59
C ARG A 175 36.47 -34.06 -37.21
N ASN A 176 35.80 -34.17 -38.34
CA ASN A 176 35.86 -35.34 -39.20
C ASN A 176 36.97 -35.10 -40.22
N THR A 177 38.12 -35.83 -40.08
CA THR A 177 39.29 -35.68 -40.95
C THR A 177 39.02 -36.11 -42.38
N ASP A 178 38.12 -37.06 -42.59
CA ASP A 178 37.82 -37.63 -43.92
C ASP A 178 36.91 -36.72 -44.75
N LYS A 179 36.09 -35.96 -44.12
CA LYS A 179 35.16 -34.99 -44.77
C LYS A 179 35.59 -33.52 -44.63
N ASN A 180 36.68 -33.21 -43.90
CA ASN A 180 37.08 -31.87 -43.58
C ASN A 180 35.99 -30.96 -43.02
N ALA A 181 35.11 -31.58 -42.24
CA ALA A 181 33.90 -30.97 -41.68
C ALA A 181 33.94 -31.12 -40.17
N THR A 182 33.34 -30.14 -39.47
CA THR A 182 33.11 -30.17 -38.01
C THR A 182 31.68 -30.60 -37.75
N TYR A 183 31.48 -31.40 -36.74
CA TYR A 183 30.17 -31.84 -36.31
C TYR A 183 30.08 -31.86 -34.78
N PRO A 184 28.92 -31.73 -34.18
CA PRO A 184 28.75 -31.87 -32.75
C PRO A 184 28.98 -33.32 -32.31
N SER A 185 29.81 -33.53 -31.32
CA SER A 185 29.99 -34.82 -30.63
C SER A 185 29.57 -34.69 -29.19
N VAL A 186 28.29 -34.93 -28.93
CA VAL A 186 27.63 -34.64 -27.65
C VAL A 186 27.87 -35.78 -26.65
N LYS A 187 28.13 -35.44 -25.42
CA LYS A 187 28.38 -36.35 -24.28
C LYS A 187 27.48 -36.05 -23.10
N LEU A 188 27.17 -37.07 -22.31
CA LEU A 188 26.36 -36.94 -21.10
C LEU A 188 26.89 -35.88 -20.11
N GLU A 189 28.23 -35.81 -19.94
CA GLU A 189 28.85 -34.85 -19.05
C GLU A 189 28.55 -33.39 -19.41
N MET A 190 28.27 -33.10 -20.69
CA MET A 190 27.90 -31.77 -21.16
C MET A 190 26.53 -31.39 -20.60
N TYR A 191 25.57 -32.26 -20.71
CA TYR A 191 24.22 -32.05 -20.13
C TYR A 191 24.26 -31.96 -18.60
N GLN A 192 25.03 -32.84 -17.96
CA GLN A 192 25.20 -32.79 -16.49
C GLN A 192 25.75 -31.44 -16.04
N LYS A 193 26.74 -30.88 -16.73
CA LYS A 193 27.27 -29.55 -16.44
C LYS A 193 26.23 -28.43 -16.62
N LEU A 194 25.42 -28.46 -17.65
CA LEU A 194 24.33 -27.50 -17.86
C LEU A 194 23.32 -27.61 -16.73
N ARG A 195 22.86 -28.80 -16.38
CA ARG A 195 21.96 -29.06 -15.25
C ARG A 195 22.55 -28.53 -13.92
N ASP A 196 23.83 -28.83 -13.63
CA ASP A 196 24.51 -28.43 -12.39
C ASP A 196 24.64 -26.91 -12.27
N ASN A 197 24.52 -26.18 -13.38
CA ASN A 197 24.41 -24.71 -13.43
C ASN A 197 22.96 -24.22 -13.38
N GLY A 198 21.98 -25.11 -13.23
CA GLY A 198 20.57 -24.80 -13.07
C GLY A 198 19.85 -24.46 -14.38
N VAL A 199 20.36 -24.98 -15.51
CA VAL A 199 19.65 -24.94 -16.78
C VAL A 199 18.46 -25.87 -16.73
N THR A 200 17.33 -25.42 -17.24
CA THR A 200 16.09 -26.20 -17.37
C THR A 200 15.46 -26.11 -18.75
N ILE A 201 15.98 -25.25 -19.63
CA ILE A 201 15.57 -25.12 -21.02
C ILE A 201 16.78 -25.36 -21.90
N TYR A 202 16.74 -26.41 -22.70
CA TYR A 202 17.83 -26.88 -23.54
C TYR A 202 17.48 -26.67 -25.02
N ASN A 203 18.33 -25.96 -25.75
CA ASN A 203 18.27 -25.86 -27.22
C ASN A 203 19.19 -26.89 -27.85
N GLN A 204 18.66 -27.67 -28.82
CA GLN A 204 19.33 -28.78 -29.49
C GLN A 204 19.20 -28.58 -31.00
N SER A 205 20.18 -27.90 -31.59
CA SER A 205 20.22 -27.58 -33.00
C SER A 205 21.09 -28.60 -33.79
N PHE A 206 20.97 -29.87 -33.44
CA PHE A 206 21.69 -30.98 -34.07
C PHE A 206 20.83 -32.26 -34.00
N GLY A 207 21.19 -33.31 -34.71
CA GLY A 207 20.57 -34.63 -34.65
C GLY A 207 21.47 -35.69 -35.28
N ILE A 208 21.12 -36.94 -35.08
CA ILE A 208 21.73 -38.11 -35.74
C ILE A 208 21.16 -38.18 -37.14
N ASP A 209 22.03 -38.50 -38.11
CA ASP A 209 21.61 -38.69 -39.50
C ASP A 209 20.58 -39.81 -39.60
N GLY A 210 19.53 -39.59 -40.36
CA GLY A 210 18.42 -40.50 -40.59
C GLY A 210 17.11 -40.10 -39.93
N GLU A 211 16.02 -40.62 -40.42
CA GLU A 211 14.69 -40.38 -39.91
C GLU A 211 14.41 -41.23 -38.65
N VAL A 212 13.58 -40.78 -37.72
CA VAL A 212 13.23 -41.54 -36.53
C VAL A 212 12.68 -42.94 -36.86
N THR A 213 12.02 -43.12 -38.01
CA THR A 213 11.47 -44.41 -38.47
C THR A 213 12.49 -45.37 -39.06
N ASP A 214 13.74 -44.94 -39.28
CA ASP A 214 14.85 -45.80 -39.63
C ASP A 214 15.34 -46.66 -38.45
N PHE A 215 14.89 -46.29 -37.24
CA PHE A 215 15.21 -46.95 -36.00
C PHE A 215 14.03 -47.75 -35.46
N ASN A 216 14.29 -48.62 -34.52
CA ASN A 216 13.28 -49.51 -33.92
C ASN A 216 13.49 -49.67 -32.41
N ALA A 217 12.52 -50.30 -31.73
CA ALA A 217 12.55 -50.59 -30.30
C ALA A 217 13.10 -52.00 -29.96
N ASP A 218 13.58 -52.76 -30.97
CA ASP A 218 14.16 -54.08 -30.76
C ASP A 218 15.64 -53.96 -30.36
N ASN A 219 15.93 -54.21 -29.07
CA ASN A 219 17.27 -54.10 -28.49
C ASN A 219 18.28 -55.15 -29.04
N THR A 220 17.87 -56.06 -29.91
CA THR A 220 18.74 -56.98 -30.61
C THR A 220 19.11 -56.49 -32.01
N SER A 221 18.43 -55.47 -32.51
CA SER A 221 18.65 -54.85 -33.81
C SER A 221 19.81 -53.87 -33.79
N SER A 222 20.61 -53.82 -34.87
CA SER A 222 21.63 -52.77 -35.08
C SER A 222 21.00 -51.37 -35.18
N HIS A 223 19.70 -51.29 -35.48
CA HIS A 223 18.93 -50.05 -35.58
C HIS A 223 18.14 -49.74 -34.32
N TYR A 224 18.49 -50.36 -33.19
CA TYR A 224 17.86 -50.05 -31.92
C TYR A 224 18.19 -48.61 -31.51
N TYR A 225 17.14 -47.77 -31.30
CA TYR A 225 17.29 -46.39 -30.97
C TYR A 225 18.16 -46.15 -29.70
N GLY A 226 18.06 -47.09 -28.75
CA GLY A 226 18.80 -47.02 -27.50
C GLY A 226 20.31 -47.23 -27.67
N PHE A 227 20.79 -47.86 -28.74
CA PHE A 227 22.23 -47.95 -29.05
C PHE A 227 22.75 -46.63 -29.64
N GLN A 228 21.90 -45.90 -30.36
CA GLN A 228 22.29 -44.63 -30.96
C GLN A 228 22.35 -43.53 -29.93
N ILE A 229 21.35 -43.42 -29.06
CA ILE A 229 21.28 -42.40 -28.03
C ILE A 229 22.18 -42.74 -26.83
N GLY A 230 22.28 -44.00 -26.46
CA GLY A 230 22.97 -44.49 -25.27
C GLY A 230 22.09 -44.52 -24.01
N SER A 231 22.14 -45.64 -23.26
CA SER A 231 21.27 -45.87 -22.11
C SER A 231 21.40 -44.78 -21.03
N SER A 232 22.61 -44.35 -20.71
CA SER A 232 22.83 -43.32 -19.70
C SER A 232 22.32 -41.94 -20.13
N MET A 233 22.29 -41.65 -21.44
CA MET A 233 21.73 -40.43 -21.98
C MET A 233 20.20 -40.49 -21.91
N LEU A 234 19.59 -41.62 -22.25
CA LEU A 234 18.14 -41.83 -22.10
C LEU A 234 17.69 -41.68 -20.67
N ASP A 235 18.43 -42.24 -19.71
CA ASP A 235 18.14 -42.11 -18.30
C ASP A 235 18.27 -40.64 -17.83
N PHE A 236 19.21 -39.89 -18.38
CA PHE A 236 19.32 -38.44 -18.14
C PHE A 236 18.11 -37.71 -18.67
N TYR A 237 17.70 -37.92 -19.92
CA TYR A 237 16.52 -37.27 -20.49
C TYR A 237 15.25 -37.59 -19.72
N ARG A 238 15.01 -38.83 -19.33
CA ARG A 238 13.87 -39.25 -18.50
C ARG A 238 13.86 -38.52 -17.15
N ASN A 239 15.01 -38.47 -16.47
CA ASN A 239 15.14 -37.81 -15.20
C ASN A 239 14.92 -36.29 -15.29
N GLU A 240 15.53 -35.62 -16.27
CA GLU A 240 15.40 -34.18 -16.46
C GLU A 240 13.97 -33.76 -16.84
N VAL A 241 13.32 -34.49 -17.73
CA VAL A 241 11.91 -34.25 -18.08
C VAL A 241 11.00 -34.42 -16.86
N ASN A 242 11.22 -35.47 -16.06
CA ASN A 242 10.48 -35.65 -14.79
C ASN A 242 10.76 -34.55 -13.76
N ASN A 243 11.93 -33.91 -13.82
CA ASN A 243 12.29 -32.78 -12.98
C ASN A 243 11.84 -31.42 -13.54
N GLY A 244 11.14 -31.41 -14.69
CA GLY A 244 10.56 -30.22 -15.29
C GLY A 244 11.49 -29.48 -16.25
N SER A 245 12.45 -30.15 -16.86
CA SER A 245 13.29 -29.62 -17.93
C SER A 245 12.62 -29.76 -19.31
N LEU A 246 12.85 -28.75 -20.16
CA LEU A 246 12.36 -28.67 -21.54
C LEU A 246 13.51 -28.81 -22.54
N PHE A 247 13.38 -29.75 -23.47
CA PHE A 247 14.28 -29.94 -24.58
C PHE A 247 13.62 -29.53 -25.91
N VAL A 248 14.24 -28.60 -26.62
CA VAL A 248 13.76 -28.09 -27.91
C VAL A 248 14.69 -28.55 -29.01
N TRP A 249 14.22 -29.39 -29.89
CA TRP A 249 15.02 -30.08 -30.91
C TRP A 249 14.71 -29.58 -32.30
N SER A 250 15.73 -29.47 -33.15
CA SER A 250 15.59 -29.28 -34.59
C SER A 250 15.11 -30.56 -35.25
N ALA A 251 14.15 -30.48 -36.21
CA ALA A 251 13.54 -31.63 -36.86
C ALA A 251 14.44 -32.30 -37.91
N GLY A 252 15.40 -31.57 -38.45
CA GLY A 252 16.23 -31.98 -39.59
C GLY A 252 16.12 -30.96 -40.74
N ASN A 253 16.93 -31.15 -41.77
CA ASN A 253 17.08 -30.17 -42.85
C ASN A 253 16.92 -30.74 -44.25
N ASP A 254 16.45 -31.98 -44.39
CA ASP A 254 16.24 -32.57 -45.72
C ASP A 254 14.75 -32.47 -46.12
N SER A 255 14.47 -31.77 -47.21
CA SER A 255 13.12 -31.60 -47.74
C SER A 255 12.55 -32.88 -48.36
N SER A 256 13.38 -33.91 -48.56
CA SER A 256 12.96 -35.24 -49.03
C SER A 256 12.50 -36.13 -47.87
N ASP A 257 12.85 -35.80 -46.62
CA ASP A 257 12.44 -36.55 -45.43
C ASP A 257 10.92 -36.58 -45.29
N LYS A 258 10.43 -37.62 -44.61
CA LYS A 258 9.03 -37.78 -44.21
C LYS A 258 8.84 -37.76 -42.72
N GLN A 259 9.91 -37.75 -41.99
CA GLN A 259 9.96 -37.84 -40.53
C GLN A 259 11.04 -36.89 -39.99
N PRO A 260 10.98 -36.52 -38.71
CA PRO A 260 12.08 -35.80 -38.06
C PRO A 260 13.26 -36.74 -37.74
N THR A 261 14.38 -36.15 -37.31
CA THR A 261 15.54 -36.88 -36.78
C THR A 261 15.16 -37.78 -35.61
N LEU A 262 16.03 -38.73 -35.26
CA LEU A 262 15.82 -39.64 -34.12
C LEU A 262 15.52 -38.89 -32.83
N GLU A 263 16.30 -37.85 -32.49
CA GLU A 263 16.14 -37.09 -31.26
C GLU A 263 14.88 -36.24 -31.25
N GLY A 264 14.55 -35.54 -32.34
CA GLY A 264 13.29 -34.82 -32.49
C GLY A 264 12.07 -35.74 -32.35
N GLY A 265 12.19 -36.95 -32.87
CA GLY A 265 11.17 -38.00 -32.83
C GLY A 265 11.24 -38.93 -31.60
N LEU A 266 12.21 -38.81 -30.69
CA LEU A 266 12.48 -39.76 -29.61
C LEU A 266 11.28 -40.13 -28.74
N PRO A 267 10.31 -39.21 -28.40
CA PRO A 267 9.09 -39.62 -27.71
C PRO A 267 8.22 -40.67 -28.42
N HIS A 268 8.45 -40.94 -29.70
CA HIS A 268 7.83 -42.08 -30.40
C HIS A 268 8.18 -43.45 -29.74
N PHE A 269 9.40 -43.60 -29.27
CA PHE A 269 9.88 -44.75 -28.50
C PHE A 269 9.72 -44.58 -26.99
N GLU A 270 9.88 -43.34 -26.49
CA GLU A 270 9.93 -42.97 -25.08
C GLU A 270 8.81 -41.97 -24.74
N SER A 271 7.56 -42.44 -24.74
CA SER A 271 6.38 -41.55 -24.61
C SER A 271 6.40 -40.63 -23.38
N GLY A 272 7.06 -41.05 -22.30
CA GLY A 272 7.23 -40.21 -21.08
C GLY A 272 8.00 -38.91 -21.33
N LEU A 273 8.82 -38.83 -22.39
CA LEU A 273 9.57 -37.65 -22.75
C LEU A 273 8.69 -36.52 -23.32
N GLN A 274 7.48 -36.84 -23.82
CA GLN A 274 6.60 -35.81 -24.40
C GLN A 274 6.37 -34.61 -23.49
N LYS A 275 6.35 -34.78 -22.15
CA LYS A 275 6.11 -33.71 -21.18
C LYS A 275 7.17 -32.59 -21.19
N GLY A 276 8.37 -32.90 -21.65
CA GLY A 276 9.47 -31.94 -21.72
C GLY A 276 10.14 -31.88 -23.09
N TRP A 277 9.41 -32.19 -24.18
CA TRP A 277 9.98 -32.31 -25.51
C TRP A 277 9.22 -31.48 -26.53
N ILE A 278 9.94 -30.70 -27.33
CA ILE A 278 9.39 -30.02 -28.51
C ILE A 278 10.30 -30.28 -29.69
N ASN A 279 9.72 -30.84 -30.77
CA ASN A 279 10.35 -30.94 -32.09
C ASN A 279 10.01 -29.68 -32.90
N VAL A 280 10.96 -29.12 -33.64
CA VAL A 280 10.78 -27.85 -34.37
C VAL A 280 11.03 -28.07 -35.88
N VAL A 281 9.98 -27.96 -36.65
CA VAL A 281 10.03 -27.96 -38.13
C VAL A 281 10.39 -26.55 -38.59
N ALA A 282 11.33 -26.43 -39.51
CA ALA A 282 11.69 -25.17 -40.14
C ALA A 282 10.92 -24.88 -41.40
N LEU A 283 10.44 -23.67 -41.57
CA LEU A 283 10.03 -23.13 -42.87
C LEU A 283 11.19 -22.34 -43.48
N THR A 284 11.64 -22.75 -44.65
CA THR A 284 12.73 -22.11 -45.40
C THR A 284 12.34 -21.82 -46.83
N SER A 285 13.05 -20.91 -47.49
CA SER A 285 12.84 -20.60 -48.89
C SER A 285 13.21 -21.78 -49.79
N LYS A 286 12.37 -22.09 -50.79
CA LYS A 286 12.62 -23.13 -51.78
C LYS A 286 13.84 -22.86 -52.68
N ASP A 287 14.23 -21.59 -52.78
CA ASP A 287 15.32 -21.10 -53.59
C ASP A 287 16.24 -20.27 -52.71
N GLU A 288 17.47 -20.71 -52.50
CA GLU A 288 18.45 -19.99 -51.66
C GLU A 288 18.64 -18.54 -52.06
N SER A 289 18.44 -18.19 -53.34
CA SER A 289 18.47 -16.80 -53.82
C SER A 289 17.31 -15.94 -53.31
N LYS A 290 16.29 -16.55 -52.73
CA LYS A 290 15.08 -15.95 -52.17
C LYS A 290 15.02 -16.06 -50.64
N LEU A 291 16.12 -16.40 -49.99
CA LEU A 291 16.21 -16.40 -48.52
C LEU A 291 15.82 -15.01 -48.02
N GLY A 292 14.87 -14.97 -47.06
CA GLY A 292 14.28 -13.73 -46.58
C GLY A 292 13.14 -13.16 -47.42
N ASP A 293 12.65 -13.86 -48.46
CA ASP A 293 11.42 -13.47 -49.18
C ASP A 293 10.22 -13.58 -48.18
N THR A 294 9.34 -12.61 -48.26
CA THR A 294 8.15 -12.50 -47.39
C THR A 294 6.93 -13.24 -47.93
N SER A 295 7.05 -13.89 -49.06
CA SER A 295 5.94 -14.63 -49.65
C SER A 295 5.85 -16.04 -49.07
N TRP A 296 4.79 -16.32 -48.34
CA TRP A 296 4.51 -17.69 -47.83
C TRP A 296 4.52 -18.77 -48.91
N SER A 297 4.17 -18.42 -50.14
CA SER A 297 4.19 -19.38 -51.25
C SER A 297 5.59 -19.87 -51.64
N ASN A 298 6.63 -19.19 -51.17
CA ASN A 298 8.02 -19.56 -51.43
C ASN A 298 8.64 -20.35 -50.29
N LEU A 299 7.95 -20.50 -49.14
CA LEU A 299 8.43 -21.29 -48.01
C LEU A 299 8.03 -22.75 -48.12
N THR A 300 8.91 -23.63 -47.68
CA THR A 300 8.68 -25.08 -47.60
C THR A 300 9.18 -25.62 -46.28
N PRO A 301 8.51 -26.62 -45.68
CA PRO A 301 9.02 -27.29 -44.50
C PRO A 301 10.25 -28.13 -44.86
N LEU A 302 11.23 -28.16 -43.95
CA LEU A 302 12.32 -29.12 -43.93
C LEU A 302 11.98 -30.23 -42.95
N SER A 303 12.34 -31.46 -43.22
CA SER A 303 12.09 -32.67 -42.39
C SER A 303 10.80 -32.54 -41.54
N PRO A 304 9.66 -32.96 -42.08
CA PRO A 304 8.33 -32.68 -41.52
C PRO A 304 8.11 -33.34 -40.14
N ALA A 305 7.00 -33.02 -39.50
CA ALA A 305 6.66 -33.50 -38.15
C ALA A 305 6.50 -35.03 -38.07
N GLY A 306 5.90 -35.66 -39.05
CA GLY A 306 5.72 -37.11 -39.13
C GLY A 306 5.10 -37.70 -37.85
N VAL A 307 5.73 -38.75 -37.30
CA VAL A 307 5.31 -39.41 -36.04
C VAL A 307 5.39 -38.47 -34.83
N ALA A 308 6.16 -37.36 -34.91
CA ALA A 308 6.34 -36.40 -33.84
C ALA A 308 5.27 -35.30 -33.82
N LYS A 309 4.26 -35.30 -34.67
CA LYS A 309 3.26 -34.23 -34.83
C LYS A 309 2.66 -33.74 -33.51
N ASN A 310 2.46 -34.64 -32.55
CA ASN A 310 1.83 -34.29 -31.24
C ASN A 310 2.69 -33.42 -30.31
N TRP A 311 4.00 -33.32 -30.56
CA TRP A 311 4.93 -32.46 -29.80
C TRP A 311 5.75 -31.56 -30.73
N THR A 312 5.27 -31.32 -31.95
CA THR A 312 5.93 -30.48 -32.96
C THR A 312 5.26 -29.12 -33.08
N VAL A 313 6.08 -28.10 -33.18
CA VAL A 313 5.70 -26.75 -33.62
C VAL A 313 6.58 -26.36 -34.81
N THR A 314 6.05 -25.57 -35.72
CA THR A 314 6.78 -25.04 -36.87
C THR A 314 7.26 -23.61 -36.57
N ALA A 315 8.48 -23.26 -36.97
CA ALA A 315 8.99 -21.88 -36.91
C ALA A 315 9.73 -21.53 -38.20
N VAL A 316 9.86 -20.25 -38.52
CA VAL A 316 10.60 -19.81 -39.71
C VAL A 316 12.09 -20.09 -39.50
N GLY A 317 12.68 -20.88 -40.39
CA GLY A 317 14.09 -21.24 -40.35
C GLY A 317 14.98 -20.18 -41.01
N ASP A 318 14.46 -19.47 -42.01
CA ASP A 318 15.19 -18.36 -42.67
C ASP A 318 15.38 -17.20 -41.69
N GLN A 319 16.62 -16.98 -41.28
CA GLN A 319 16.94 -15.98 -40.29
C GLN A 319 18.03 -15.00 -40.81
N ILE A 320 17.91 -13.73 -40.44
CA ILE A 320 18.94 -12.73 -40.64
C ILE A 320 19.73 -12.59 -39.35
N PHE A 321 21.05 -12.76 -39.42
CA PHE A 321 21.94 -12.65 -38.26
C PHE A 321 23.21 -11.89 -38.63
N THR A 322 23.87 -11.34 -37.62
CA THR A 322 25.11 -10.55 -37.82
C THR A 322 26.30 -11.28 -37.22
N ILE A 323 27.34 -11.50 -38.03
CA ILE A 323 28.63 -12.06 -37.60
C ILE A 323 29.74 -11.09 -38.03
N LYS A 324 30.62 -10.72 -37.09
CA LYS A 324 31.73 -9.76 -37.30
C LYS A 324 31.26 -8.46 -37.99
N GLY A 325 30.08 -7.98 -37.59
CA GLY A 325 29.49 -6.75 -38.14
C GLY A 325 28.91 -6.85 -39.55
N GLN A 326 28.84 -8.04 -40.14
CA GLN A 326 28.22 -8.30 -41.44
C GLN A 326 26.93 -9.10 -41.27
N ASN A 327 25.94 -8.75 -42.05
CA ASN A 327 24.63 -9.46 -42.09
C ASN A 327 24.70 -10.65 -43.05
N TYR A 328 24.21 -11.76 -42.55
CA TYR A 328 24.04 -13.01 -43.30
C TYR A 328 22.59 -13.44 -43.25
N ILE A 329 22.20 -14.23 -44.20
CA ILE A 329 20.91 -14.94 -44.21
C ILE A 329 21.25 -16.43 -44.26
N GLY A 330 20.66 -17.19 -43.32
CA GLY A 330 20.77 -18.65 -43.32
C GLY A 330 19.44 -19.28 -43.05
N GLY A 331 19.29 -20.54 -43.46
CA GLY A 331 18.04 -21.30 -43.28
C GLY A 331 18.30 -22.66 -42.67
N GLY A 332 17.33 -23.16 -41.91
CA GLY A 332 17.38 -24.49 -41.36
C GLY A 332 16.64 -24.67 -40.04
N SER A 333 16.34 -25.87 -39.64
CA SER A 333 15.70 -26.22 -38.39
C SER A 333 16.59 -25.86 -37.20
N SER A 334 17.92 -25.80 -37.38
CA SER A 334 18.86 -25.33 -36.37
C SER A 334 18.63 -23.87 -36.00
N PHE A 335 18.06 -23.03 -36.86
CA PHE A 335 17.74 -21.63 -36.62
C PHE A 335 16.28 -21.42 -36.20
N ALA A 336 15.39 -22.38 -36.49
CA ALA A 336 14.01 -22.39 -36.01
C ALA A 336 13.92 -22.79 -34.52
N ALA A 337 14.67 -23.78 -34.06
CA ALA A 337 14.66 -24.26 -32.68
C ALA A 337 14.98 -23.18 -31.63
N PRO A 338 16.02 -22.32 -31.80
CA PRO A 338 16.33 -21.27 -30.84
C PRO A 338 15.23 -20.20 -30.71
N ILE A 339 14.42 -19.96 -31.73
CA ILE A 339 13.25 -19.06 -31.65
C ILE A 339 12.22 -19.66 -30.69
N VAL A 340 11.96 -20.95 -30.75
CA VAL A 340 11.06 -21.67 -29.83
C VAL A 340 11.64 -21.67 -28.40
N THR A 341 12.95 -21.92 -28.28
CA THR A 341 13.69 -21.88 -27.01
C THR A 341 13.60 -20.52 -26.33
N GLY A 342 13.82 -19.43 -27.08
CA GLY A 342 13.66 -18.06 -26.56
C GLY A 342 12.22 -17.78 -26.13
N THR A 343 11.22 -18.27 -26.90
CA THR A 343 9.81 -18.17 -26.56
C THR A 343 9.50 -18.86 -25.22
N ALA A 344 10.02 -20.07 -25.03
CA ALA A 344 9.89 -20.80 -23.77
C ALA A 344 10.48 -20.01 -22.58
N ALA A 345 11.61 -19.33 -22.80
CA ALA A 345 12.22 -18.47 -21.79
C ALA A 345 11.36 -17.23 -21.45
N LEU A 346 10.73 -16.60 -22.45
CA LEU A 346 9.78 -15.49 -22.21
C LEU A 346 8.56 -15.96 -21.40
N ILE A 347 7.99 -17.14 -21.74
CA ILE A 347 6.88 -17.75 -21.00
C ILE A 347 7.32 -18.03 -19.56
N LYS A 348 8.50 -18.61 -19.35
CA LYS A 348 9.04 -18.91 -18.02
C LYS A 348 9.26 -17.65 -17.18
N GLN A 349 9.71 -16.55 -17.77
CA GLN A 349 9.81 -15.26 -17.09
C GLN A 349 8.42 -14.75 -16.67
N LYS A 350 7.44 -14.83 -17.54
CA LYS A 350 6.08 -14.34 -17.28
C LYS A 350 5.33 -15.22 -16.27
N TYR A 351 5.54 -16.51 -16.34
CA TYR A 351 4.91 -17.53 -15.51
C TYR A 351 5.97 -18.42 -14.84
N PRO A 352 6.71 -17.92 -13.82
CA PRO A 352 7.87 -18.64 -13.26
C PRO A 352 7.53 -20.01 -12.67
N TRP A 353 6.28 -20.23 -12.32
CA TRP A 353 5.75 -21.47 -11.75
C TRP A 353 5.44 -22.54 -12.80
N MET A 354 5.32 -22.19 -14.08
CA MET A 354 5.07 -23.19 -15.12
C MET A 354 6.24 -24.17 -15.21
N ASP A 355 5.92 -25.45 -15.23
CA ASP A 355 6.85 -26.52 -15.56
C ASP A 355 7.03 -26.65 -17.09
N ALA A 356 7.89 -27.56 -17.51
CA ALA A 356 8.16 -27.79 -18.92
C ALA A 356 6.91 -28.26 -19.70
N ASP A 357 6.08 -29.09 -19.06
CA ASP A 357 4.88 -29.61 -19.71
C ASP A 357 3.86 -28.50 -20.03
N LEU A 358 3.63 -27.59 -19.07
CA LEU A 358 2.70 -26.49 -19.26
C LEU A 358 3.25 -25.43 -20.24
N ILE A 359 4.58 -25.20 -20.26
CA ILE A 359 5.24 -24.35 -21.27
C ILE A 359 5.06 -24.97 -22.67
N ARG A 360 5.31 -26.29 -22.81
CA ARG A 360 5.09 -27.02 -24.04
C ARG A 360 3.63 -26.91 -24.48
N GLN A 361 2.67 -27.24 -23.61
CA GLN A 361 1.25 -27.12 -23.91
C GLN A 361 0.87 -25.71 -24.33
N THR A 362 1.46 -24.68 -23.69
CA THR A 362 1.23 -23.28 -24.05
C THR A 362 1.73 -22.96 -25.44
N ILE A 363 2.95 -23.36 -25.80
CA ILE A 363 3.54 -23.13 -27.14
C ILE A 363 2.71 -23.85 -28.21
N LEU A 364 2.40 -25.11 -28.00
CA LEU A 364 1.69 -25.92 -28.98
C LEU A 364 0.23 -25.45 -29.16
N SER A 365 -0.50 -25.22 -28.08
CA SER A 365 -1.91 -24.80 -28.13
C SER A 365 -2.14 -23.39 -28.70
N THR A 366 -1.12 -22.59 -28.74
CA THR A 366 -1.19 -21.20 -29.22
C THR A 366 -0.64 -21.01 -30.61
N ALA A 367 -0.03 -22.07 -31.20
CA ALA A 367 0.44 -22.04 -32.57
C ALA A 367 -0.69 -21.66 -33.54
N THR A 368 -0.32 -20.95 -34.61
CA THR A 368 -1.24 -20.64 -35.71
C THR A 368 -1.35 -21.87 -36.60
N ASP A 369 -2.53 -22.42 -36.69
CA ASP A 369 -2.80 -23.60 -37.53
C ASP A 369 -2.50 -23.30 -39.01
N ILE A 370 -1.66 -24.11 -39.60
CA ILE A 370 -1.23 -24.03 -40.99
C ILE A 370 -1.19 -25.44 -41.61
N GLY A 371 -1.44 -25.51 -42.89
CA GLY A 371 -1.53 -26.80 -43.59
C GLY A 371 -2.92 -27.42 -43.47
N THR A 372 -2.99 -28.72 -43.18
CA THR A 372 -4.27 -29.41 -42.95
C THR A 372 -4.84 -28.97 -41.60
N PRO A 373 -6.14 -28.59 -41.54
CA PRO A 373 -6.71 -28.12 -40.29
C PRO A 373 -6.50 -29.08 -39.11
N GLY A 374 -5.99 -28.53 -37.98
CA GLY A 374 -5.62 -29.31 -36.80
C GLY A 374 -4.16 -29.75 -36.80
N VAL A 375 -3.84 -30.78 -36.03
CA VAL A 375 -2.48 -31.32 -35.92
C VAL A 375 -2.19 -32.21 -37.08
N ASP A 376 -1.21 -31.87 -37.92
CA ASP A 376 -0.89 -32.61 -39.14
C ASP A 376 0.56 -33.13 -39.16
N ASP A 377 0.83 -34.05 -40.11
CA ASP A 377 2.12 -34.74 -40.23
C ASP A 377 3.23 -33.84 -40.81
N VAL A 378 2.91 -32.66 -41.30
CA VAL A 378 3.89 -31.74 -41.90
C VAL A 378 4.31 -30.67 -40.88
N TYR A 379 3.37 -29.95 -40.29
CA TYR A 379 3.61 -28.78 -39.49
C TYR A 379 3.37 -28.98 -37.97
N GLY A 380 2.92 -30.20 -37.58
CA GLY A 380 2.55 -30.45 -36.18
C GLY A 380 1.36 -29.60 -35.74
N TRP A 381 1.51 -28.77 -34.72
CA TRP A 381 0.50 -27.83 -34.19
C TRP A 381 0.40 -26.54 -34.99
N GLY A 382 1.28 -26.32 -35.97
CA GLY A 382 1.32 -25.13 -36.81
C GLY A 382 2.44 -24.17 -36.46
N LEU A 383 2.34 -22.92 -36.94
CA LEU A 383 3.35 -21.90 -36.83
C LEU A 383 3.35 -21.27 -35.44
N LEU A 384 4.51 -21.18 -34.84
CA LEU A 384 4.74 -20.50 -33.53
C LEU A 384 4.12 -19.11 -33.52
N ASN A 385 3.37 -18.79 -32.42
CA ASN A 385 2.79 -17.47 -32.17
C ASN A 385 3.17 -17.00 -30.79
N ILE A 386 4.19 -16.15 -30.69
CA ILE A 386 4.78 -15.69 -29.45
C ILE A 386 3.77 -14.83 -28.67
N ASP A 387 3.08 -13.90 -29.34
CA ASP A 387 2.09 -13.02 -28.69
C ASP A 387 0.96 -13.82 -28.03
N LYS A 388 0.47 -14.83 -28.71
CA LYS A 388 -0.60 -15.69 -28.20
C LYS A 388 -0.07 -16.56 -27.05
N ALA A 389 1.15 -17.11 -27.18
CA ALA A 389 1.79 -17.91 -26.12
C ALA A 389 2.03 -17.11 -24.83
N LEU A 390 2.40 -15.85 -24.95
CA LEU A 390 2.56 -14.97 -23.79
C LEU A 390 1.25 -14.64 -23.08
N LYS A 391 0.08 -14.90 -23.65
CA LYS A 391 -1.24 -14.76 -23.02
C LYS A 391 -1.71 -16.00 -22.25
N GLY A 392 -0.90 -17.06 -22.22
CA GLY A 392 -1.21 -18.34 -21.60
C GLY A 392 -1.71 -19.38 -22.63
N PRO A 393 -2.07 -20.61 -22.20
CA PRO A 393 -2.62 -21.63 -23.06
C PRO A 393 -3.90 -21.19 -23.80
N ALA A 394 -4.17 -21.72 -24.97
CA ALA A 394 -5.41 -21.53 -25.73
C ALA A 394 -6.26 -22.80 -25.88
N LEU A 395 -5.71 -23.93 -25.46
CA LEU A 395 -6.39 -25.22 -25.55
C LEU A 395 -6.02 -26.08 -24.33
N PHE A 396 -7.02 -26.55 -23.60
CA PHE A 396 -6.87 -27.62 -22.62
C PHE A 396 -7.36 -28.93 -23.25
N SER A 397 -6.41 -29.70 -23.77
CA SER A 397 -6.69 -30.92 -24.53
C SER A 397 -6.09 -32.13 -23.84
N LYS A 398 -6.85 -33.23 -23.80
CA LYS A 398 -6.34 -34.55 -23.38
C LYS A 398 -5.17 -35.02 -24.23
N GLN A 399 -5.13 -34.66 -25.52
CA GLN A 399 -4.00 -34.95 -26.39
C GLN A 399 -2.72 -34.25 -25.89
N LEU A 400 -2.79 -32.97 -25.54
CA LEU A 400 -1.66 -32.21 -25.01
C LEU A 400 -1.30 -32.61 -23.56
N ALA A 401 -2.29 -32.89 -22.74
CA ALA A 401 -2.13 -33.32 -21.36
C ALA A 401 -1.91 -34.82 -21.20
N LEU A 402 -1.67 -35.53 -22.28
CA LEU A 402 -1.37 -37.00 -22.35
C LEU A 402 -2.43 -37.85 -21.62
N ALA A 403 -3.70 -37.61 -21.97
CA ALA A 403 -4.92 -38.22 -21.43
C ALA A 403 -5.34 -37.77 -20.02
N ASP A 404 -4.57 -36.89 -19.38
CA ASP A 404 -4.88 -36.32 -18.05
C ASP A 404 -5.67 -35.01 -18.16
N ASN A 405 -5.96 -34.42 -17.02
CA ASN A 405 -6.37 -32.99 -16.88
C ASN A 405 -5.14 -32.11 -16.78
N VAL A 406 -5.29 -30.85 -17.23
CA VAL A 406 -4.21 -29.86 -17.15
C VAL A 406 -4.00 -29.46 -15.68
N THR A 407 -2.80 -29.67 -15.17
CA THR A 407 -2.43 -29.30 -13.79
C THR A 407 -1.76 -27.94 -13.76
N ILE A 408 -2.31 -27.04 -12.97
CA ILE A 408 -1.83 -25.66 -12.78
C ILE A 408 -1.48 -25.46 -11.31
N ASN A 409 -0.19 -25.43 -11.01
CA ASN A 409 0.31 -25.30 -9.64
C ASN A 409 0.96 -23.93 -9.43
N ILE A 410 0.24 -22.98 -8.81
CA ILE A 410 0.70 -21.61 -8.54
C ILE A 410 1.00 -21.51 -7.04
N PRO A 411 2.27 -21.53 -6.63
CA PRO A 411 2.62 -21.48 -5.20
C PRO A 411 2.30 -20.14 -4.54
N SER A 412 2.41 -19.02 -5.29
CA SER A 412 2.11 -17.67 -4.81
C SER A 412 1.96 -16.68 -5.96
N GLY A 413 1.43 -15.50 -5.68
CA GLY A 413 1.23 -14.44 -6.68
C GLY A 413 -0.07 -14.60 -7.46
N SER A 414 -0.30 -13.68 -8.42
CA SER A 414 -1.51 -13.65 -9.24
C SER A 414 -1.11 -13.58 -10.71
N TYR A 415 -1.70 -14.46 -11.52
CA TYR A 415 -1.35 -14.61 -12.93
C TYR A 415 -2.60 -14.67 -13.81
N ILE A 416 -2.50 -14.08 -14.99
CA ILE A 416 -3.62 -13.93 -15.92
C ILE A 416 -3.36 -14.74 -17.18
N PHE A 417 -4.33 -15.62 -17.55
CA PHE A 417 -4.46 -16.17 -18.88
C PHE A 417 -5.54 -15.37 -19.61
N SER A 418 -5.16 -14.75 -20.72
CA SER A 418 -6.05 -13.85 -21.44
C SER A 418 -6.47 -14.39 -22.83
N ASN A 419 -6.02 -15.57 -23.20
CA ASN A 419 -6.56 -16.28 -24.36
C ASN A 419 -7.96 -16.83 -24.06
N ASP A 420 -8.79 -16.94 -25.08
CA ASP A 420 -9.91 -17.87 -25.05
C ASP A 420 -9.35 -19.30 -25.04
N ILE A 421 -9.91 -20.15 -24.15
CA ILE A 421 -9.41 -21.51 -23.91
C ILE A 421 -10.50 -22.50 -24.23
N SER A 422 -10.26 -23.37 -25.23
CA SER A 422 -11.16 -24.46 -25.61
C SER A 422 -10.58 -25.81 -25.20
N GLY A 423 -11.26 -26.93 -25.60
CA GLY A 423 -10.75 -28.29 -25.47
C GLY A 423 -11.62 -29.24 -24.66
N ASP A 424 -11.07 -30.44 -24.43
CA ASP A 424 -11.76 -31.57 -23.79
C ASP A 424 -11.12 -32.02 -22.48
N ALA A 425 -9.96 -31.47 -22.10
CA ALA A 425 -9.36 -31.71 -20.80
C ALA A 425 -9.95 -30.79 -19.73
N GLY A 426 -9.97 -31.28 -18.50
CA GLY A 426 -10.29 -30.47 -17.33
C GLY A 426 -9.09 -29.73 -16.74
N VAL A 427 -9.30 -29.02 -15.65
CA VAL A 427 -8.26 -28.26 -14.95
C VAL A 427 -8.19 -28.65 -13.48
N ILE A 428 -6.98 -28.86 -12.99
CA ILE A 428 -6.67 -29.04 -11.56
C ILE A 428 -5.82 -27.84 -11.12
N LYS A 429 -6.43 -26.87 -10.42
CA LYS A 429 -5.75 -25.69 -9.89
C LYS A 429 -5.26 -25.96 -8.46
N ASN A 430 -3.94 -25.99 -8.31
CA ASN A 430 -3.24 -26.19 -7.03
C ASN A 430 -2.48 -24.93 -6.60
N GLY A 431 -1.95 -24.97 -5.35
CA GLY A 431 -1.15 -23.91 -4.77
C GLY A 431 -1.97 -22.72 -4.26
N SER A 432 -1.34 -21.84 -3.48
CA SER A 432 -2.00 -20.72 -2.79
C SER A 432 -2.12 -19.45 -3.65
N GLY A 433 -1.49 -19.39 -4.83
CA GLY A 433 -1.57 -18.24 -5.73
C GLY A 433 -2.87 -18.22 -6.56
N ASP A 434 -3.10 -17.11 -7.25
CA ASP A 434 -4.32 -16.83 -8.01
C ASP A 434 -4.11 -17.08 -9.49
N LEU A 435 -5.11 -17.71 -10.12
CA LEU A 435 -5.26 -17.81 -11.57
C LEU A 435 -6.49 -17.02 -12.02
N ILE A 436 -6.30 -16.10 -12.95
CA ILE A 436 -7.37 -15.32 -13.57
C ILE A 436 -7.52 -15.75 -15.02
N LEU A 437 -8.69 -16.26 -15.37
CA LEU A 437 -9.09 -16.57 -16.74
C LEU A 437 -9.92 -15.39 -17.26
N SER A 438 -9.30 -14.52 -18.05
CA SER A 438 -9.96 -13.29 -18.51
C SER A 438 -10.61 -13.42 -19.89
N GLY A 439 -10.24 -14.45 -20.67
CA GLY A 439 -10.92 -14.86 -21.91
C GLY A 439 -12.08 -15.84 -21.65
N ASN A 440 -12.81 -16.21 -22.70
CA ASN A 440 -13.81 -17.25 -22.63
C ASN A 440 -13.15 -18.63 -22.47
N SER A 441 -13.67 -19.40 -21.54
CA SER A 441 -13.21 -20.76 -21.26
C SER A 441 -14.29 -21.77 -21.66
N THR A 442 -14.16 -22.34 -22.86
CA THR A 442 -15.17 -23.22 -23.45
C THR A 442 -14.80 -24.70 -23.39
N PHE A 443 -13.70 -25.03 -22.70
CA PHE A 443 -13.32 -26.42 -22.48
C PHE A 443 -14.36 -27.18 -21.63
N THR A 444 -14.49 -28.50 -21.86
CA THR A 444 -15.60 -29.30 -21.32
C THR A 444 -15.21 -30.25 -20.19
N GLY A 445 -13.93 -30.57 -20.04
CA GLY A 445 -13.47 -31.39 -18.92
C GLY A 445 -13.67 -30.73 -17.57
N PRO A 446 -13.79 -31.45 -16.42
CA PRO A 446 -14.14 -30.90 -15.12
C PRO A 446 -13.01 -30.05 -14.52
N THR A 447 -13.36 -29.00 -13.84
CA THR A 447 -12.44 -28.13 -13.09
C THR A 447 -12.49 -28.44 -11.60
N THR A 448 -11.30 -28.62 -10.99
CA THR A 448 -11.14 -28.77 -9.55
C THR A 448 -10.21 -27.67 -9.03
N VAL A 449 -10.69 -26.85 -8.10
CA VAL A 449 -9.88 -25.84 -7.42
C VAL A 449 -9.50 -26.38 -6.04
N ASN A 450 -8.26 -26.85 -5.90
CA ASN A 450 -7.76 -27.43 -4.65
C ASN A 450 -7.22 -26.40 -3.67
N GLY A 451 -6.76 -25.24 -4.18
CA GLY A 451 -6.21 -24.18 -3.32
C GLY A 451 -6.01 -22.85 -4.07
N GLY A 452 -5.82 -21.78 -3.33
CA GLY A 452 -5.74 -20.43 -3.86
C GLY A 452 -7.03 -19.98 -4.53
N ARG A 453 -6.94 -19.09 -5.50
CA ARG A 453 -8.08 -18.51 -6.21
C ARG A 453 -8.09 -18.93 -7.69
N LEU A 454 -9.27 -19.29 -8.18
CA LEU A 454 -9.58 -19.30 -9.60
C LEU A 454 -10.58 -18.16 -9.85
N GLN A 455 -10.21 -17.18 -10.65
CA GLN A 455 -11.14 -16.12 -11.10
C GLN A 455 -11.56 -16.41 -12.54
N VAL A 456 -12.86 -16.34 -12.77
CA VAL A 456 -13.50 -16.59 -14.05
C VAL A 456 -14.25 -15.34 -14.49
N ASN A 457 -13.92 -14.86 -15.68
CA ASN A 457 -14.62 -13.76 -16.33
C ASN A 457 -15.23 -14.29 -17.66
N GLY A 458 -16.38 -13.73 -18.08
CA GLY A 458 -17.04 -14.16 -19.33
C GLY A 458 -17.63 -15.57 -19.26
N VAL A 459 -17.57 -16.31 -20.36
CA VAL A 459 -18.16 -17.66 -20.48
C VAL A 459 -17.23 -18.73 -19.94
N TYR A 460 -17.79 -19.67 -19.14
CA TYR A 460 -17.10 -20.82 -18.61
C TYR A 460 -17.92 -22.08 -18.74
N SER A 461 -17.48 -23.05 -19.55
CA SER A 461 -18.31 -24.20 -19.92
C SER A 461 -18.09 -25.46 -19.06
N SER A 462 -17.02 -25.49 -18.26
CA SER A 462 -16.68 -26.65 -17.42
C SER A 462 -17.46 -26.62 -16.10
N SER A 463 -17.76 -27.80 -15.53
CA SER A 463 -18.22 -27.89 -14.14
C SER A 463 -17.10 -27.52 -13.16
N ILE A 464 -17.44 -26.90 -12.04
CA ILE A 464 -16.44 -26.41 -11.08
C ILE A 464 -16.67 -27.04 -9.70
N ASN A 465 -15.61 -27.64 -9.16
CA ASN A 465 -15.58 -28.18 -7.80
C ASN A 465 -14.57 -27.39 -6.97
N VAL A 466 -15.05 -26.53 -6.08
CA VAL A 466 -14.24 -25.70 -5.19
C VAL A 466 -14.00 -26.47 -3.89
N LYS A 467 -12.76 -26.83 -3.61
CA LYS A 467 -12.38 -27.58 -2.41
C LYS A 467 -12.23 -26.67 -1.20
N LYS A 468 -12.22 -27.24 -0.02
CA LYS A 468 -12.03 -26.53 1.26
C LYS A 468 -10.78 -25.65 1.20
N GLN A 469 -10.90 -24.39 1.61
CA GLN A 469 -9.86 -23.35 1.56
C GLN A 469 -9.54 -22.80 0.15
N ALA A 470 -10.13 -23.32 -0.90
CA ALA A 470 -10.04 -22.75 -2.25
C ALA A 470 -11.11 -21.67 -2.47
N ILE A 471 -10.86 -20.81 -3.45
CA ILE A 471 -11.73 -19.70 -3.80
C ILE A 471 -12.04 -19.76 -5.30
N LEU A 472 -13.33 -19.77 -5.64
CA LEU A 472 -13.82 -19.42 -6.96
C LEU A 472 -14.26 -17.97 -6.93
N SER A 473 -13.68 -17.13 -7.77
CA SER A 473 -14.10 -15.73 -7.92
C SER A 473 -14.76 -15.55 -9.27
N THR A 474 -15.94 -14.93 -9.30
CA THR A 474 -16.68 -14.64 -10.53
C THR A 474 -16.91 -13.14 -10.67
N ASN A 475 -16.78 -12.63 -11.90
CA ASN A 475 -17.03 -11.24 -12.23
C ASN A 475 -17.79 -11.17 -13.57
N ASN A 476 -19.09 -10.91 -13.52
CA ASN A 476 -19.97 -10.91 -14.69
C ASN A 476 -19.79 -12.18 -15.56
N ALA A 477 -19.78 -13.36 -14.92
CA ALA A 477 -19.49 -14.62 -15.54
C ALA A 477 -20.77 -15.38 -15.93
N VAL A 478 -20.65 -16.21 -16.97
CA VAL A 478 -21.68 -17.19 -17.36
C VAL A 478 -21.08 -18.60 -17.24
N ILE A 479 -21.40 -19.32 -16.18
CA ILE A 479 -20.97 -20.71 -15.97
C ILE A 479 -22.02 -21.65 -16.53
N LYS A 480 -21.67 -22.37 -17.58
CA LYS A 480 -22.63 -23.24 -18.31
C LYS A 480 -22.83 -24.63 -17.72
N ASN A 481 -22.32 -24.88 -16.52
CA ASN A 481 -22.38 -26.19 -15.87
C ASN A 481 -22.51 -26.06 -14.36
N ASP A 482 -22.46 -27.17 -13.65
CA ASP A 482 -22.63 -27.26 -12.22
C ASP A 482 -21.47 -26.61 -11.44
N VAL A 483 -21.80 -25.98 -10.30
CA VAL A 483 -20.84 -25.48 -9.33
C VAL A 483 -21.07 -26.14 -7.97
N ILE A 484 -20.05 -26.82 -7.46
CA ILE A 484 -20.03 -27.42 -6.12
C ILE A 484 -19.04 -26.62 -5.26
N ASN A 485 -19.57 -25.92 -4.24
CA ASN A 485 -18.79 -25.08 -3.34
C ASN A 485 -18.59 -25.78 -1.98
N ASN A 486 -17.39 -26.25 -1.70
CA ASN A 486 -16.95 -26.68 -0.37
C ASN A 486 -15.91 -25.72 0.23
N GLY A 487 -15.58 -24.63 -0.47
CA GLY A 487 -14.66 -23.57 -0.07
C GLY A 487 -15.35 -22.21 0.02
N THR A 488 -14.92 -21.28 -0.84
CA THR A 488 -15.51 -19.94 -0.96
C THR A 488 -15.86 -19.64 -2.41
N VAL A 489 -17.06 -19.15 -2.65
CA VAL A 489 -17.44 -18.49 -3.92
C VAL A 489 -17.53 -17.00 -3.63
N GLU A 490 -16.70 -16.20 -4.33
CA GLU A 490 -16.73 -14.75 -4.29
C GLU A 490 -17.35 -14.23 -5.58
N ASN A 491 -18.45 -13.50 -5.47
CA ASN A 491 -19.15 -12.95 -6.62
C ASN A 491 -19.10 -11.43 -6.64
N THR A 492 -18.63 -10.88 -7.75
CA THR A 492 -18.67 -9.45 -8.05
C THR A 492 -19.44 -9.23 -9.36
N GLY A 493 -20.46 -8.40 -9.35
CA GLY A 493 -21.34 -8.21 -10.51
C GLY A 493 -22.40 -9.30 -10.67
N SER A 494 -22.88 -9.50 -11.89
CA SER A 494 -23.95 -10.48 -12.21
C SER A 494 -23.34 -11.76 -12.74
N THR A 495 -23.55 -12.88 -12.04
CA THR A 495 -23.09 -14.19 -12.47
C THR A 495 -24.29 -15.10 -12.77
N GLU A 496 -24.33 -15.72 -13.95
CA GLU A 496 -25.32 -16.73 -14.33
C GLU A 496 -24.69 -18.14 -14.23
N ILE A 497 -25.38 -19.07 -13.59
CA ILE A 497 -25.05 -20.50 -13.55
C ILE A 497 -26.17 -21.25 -14.25
N THR A 498 -25.93 -21.86 -15.42
CA THR A 498 -26.98 -22.59 -16.15
C THR A 498 -27.17 -24.02 -15.63
N GLY A 499 -26.18 -24.58 -14.95
CA GLY A 499 -26.28 -25.84 -14.21
C GLY A 499 -26.81 -25.65 -12.80
N ASN A 500 -26.52 -26.63 -11.94
CA ASN A 500 -26.87 -26.58 -10.52
C ASN A 500 -25.83 -25.83 -9.68
N TYR A 501 -26.25 -25.24 -8.58
CA TYR A 501 -25.38 -24.67 -7.57
C TYR A 501 -25.56 -25.39 -6.22
N SER A 502 -24.49 -25.90 -5.67
CA SER A 502 -24.51 -26.56 -4.35
C SER A 502 -23.44 -25.97 -3.44
N SER A 503 -23.84 -25.34 -2.35
CA SER A 503 -22.98 -24.95 -1.24
C SER A 503 -23.00 -26.02 -0.16
N LEU A 504 -21.84 -26.56 0.20
CA LEU A 504 -21.73 -27.56 1.27
C LEU A 504 -21.64 -26.90 2.65
N GLU A 505 -21.86 -27.68 3.69
CA GLU A 505 -21.81 -27.19 5.08
C GLU A 505 -20.49 -26.47 5.38
N ASN A 506 -20.58 -25.32 6.05
CA ASN A 506 -19.45 -24.45 6.38
C ASN A 506 -18.70 -23.82 5.19
N SER A 507 -19.13 -24.03 3.94
CA SER A 507 -18.66 -23.23 2.83
C SER A 507 -19.14 -21.79 2.92
N ARG A 508 -18.54 -20.91 2.12
CA ARG A 508 -18.85 -19.48 2.14
C ARG A 508 -19.28 -19.00 0.77
N VAL A 509 -20.25 -18.08 0.75
CA VAL A 509 -20.55 -17.20 -0.37
C VAL A 509 -20.21 -15.79 0.07
N VAL A 510 -19.42 -15.08 -0.70
CA VAL A 510 -19.03 -13.69 -0.48
C VAL A 510 -19.55 -12.89 -1.67
N THR A 511 -20.25 -11.82 -1.42
CA THR A 511 -20.83 -10.97 -2.47
C THR A 511 -20.63 -9.50 -2.18
N ASP A 512 -20.43 -8.70 -3.19
CA ASP A 512 -20.43 -7.24 -3.12
C ASP A 512 -21.86 -6.70 -3.25
N LEU A 513 -22.01 -5.38 -3.01
CA LEU A 513 -23.29 -4.69 -3.27
C LEU A 513 -23.63 -4.74 -4.77
N ASN A 514 -24.94 -4.85 -5.07
CA ASN A 514 -25.46 -4.95 -6.43
C ASN A 514 -24.95 -6.15 -7.24
N SER A 515 -24.45 -7.17 -6.54
CA SER A 515 -23.97 -8.41 -7.13
C SER A 515 -24.96 -9.53 -6.88
N ASN A 516 -25.24 -10.34 -7.91
CA ASN A 516 -26.22 -11.42 -7.86
C ASN A 516 -25.67 -12.68 -8.54
N ILE A 517 -25.98 -13.84 -8.00
CA ILE A 517 -25.83 -15.14 -8.66
C ILE A 517 -27.19 -15.64 -9.08
N HIS A 518 -27.44 -15.70 -10.38
CA HIS A 518 -28.66 -16.27 -10.94
C HIS A 518 -28.42 -17.72 -11.39
N VAL A 519 -29.19 -18.67 -10.87
CA VAL A 519 -29.04 -20.12 -11.16
C VAL A 519 -30.28 -20.61 -11.90
N LYS A 520 -30.05 -21.17 -13.11
CA LYS A 520 -31.15 -21.79 -13.90
C LYS A 520 -31.52 -23.20 -13.43
N GLY A 521 -30.57 -23.91 -12.84
CA GLY A 521 -30.76 -25.23 -12.25
C GLY A 521 -31.16 -25.15 -10.77
N LYS A 522 -30.95 -26.25 -10.06
CA LYS A 522 -31.26 -26.36 -8.62
C LYS A 522 -30.23 -25.66 -7.76
N VAL A 523 -30.70 -25.00 -6.68
CA VAL A 523 -29.86 -24.39 -5.65
C VAL A 523 -29.99 -25.18 -4.35
N SER A 524 -28.85 -25.55 -3.74
CA SER A 524 -28.76 -26.20 -2.44
C SER A 524 -27.77 -25.48 -1.55
N LEU A 525 -28.22 -24.91 -0.41
CA LEU A 525 -27.39 -24.04 0.44
C LEU A 525 -26.77 -24.73 1.66
N ASN A 526 -27.29 -25.87 2.13
CA ASN A 526 -26.76 -26.79 3.15
C ASN A 526 -26.04 -26.11 4.34
N ASN A 527 -26.66 -25.14 5.00
CA ASN A 527 -26.10 -24.41 6.13
C ASN A 527 -24.74 -23.74 5.86
N SER A 528 -24.50 -23.31 4.66
CA SER A 528 -23.35 -22.49 4.31
C SER A 528 -23.43 -21.07 4.90
N LYS A 529 -22.38 -20.27 4.76
CA LYS A 529 -22.29 -18.91 5.32
C LYS A 529 -22.32 -17.89 4.20
N LEU A 530 -23.04 -16.79 4.43
CA LEU A 530 -23.01 -15.63 3.55
C LEU A 530 -22.18 -14.51 4.19
N GLU A 531 -21.41 -13.81 3.37
CA GLU A 531 -20.77 -12.55 3.71
C GLU A 531 -21.10 -11.51 2.64
N VAL A 532 -21.58 -10.37 3.07
CA VAL A 532 -21.88 -9.23 2.17
C VAL A 532 -20.86 -8.14 2.45
N LYS A 533 -20.04 -7.82 1.46
CA LYS A 533 -19.07 -6.73 1.51
C LYS A 533 -19.76 -5.42 1.09
N PRO A 534 -19.57 -4.32 1.83
CA PRO A 534 -20.12 -3.01 1.46
C PRO A 534 -19.28 -2.36 0.34
N GLU A 535 -19.07 -3.07 -0.74
CA GLU A 535 -18.27 -2.67 -1.90
C GLU A 535 -19.10 -2.76 -3.18
N GLU A 536 -18.80 -1.93 -4.15
CA GLU A 536 -19.38 -1.98 -5.49
C GLU A 536 -18.26 -1.68 -6.50
N ASN A 537 -18.03 -2.60 -7.45
CA ASN A 537 -16.92 -2.52 -8.42
C ASN A 537 -15.53 -2.29 -7.77
N GLY A 538 -15.30 -2.89 -6.61
CA GLY A 538 -14.05 -2.75 -5.85
C GLY A 538 -13.91 -1.43 -5.08
N GLU A 539 -14.91 -0.55 -5.10
CA GLU A 539 -14.97 0.64 -4.28
C GLU A 539 -15.92 0.47 -3.10
N ARG A 540 -15.40 0.82 -1.91
CA ARG A 540 -16.20 0.78 -0.69
C ARG A 540 -17.27 1.87 -0.70
N LYS A 541 -18.50 1.49 -0.38
CA LYS A 541 -19.69 2.36 -0.32
C LYS A 541 -20.09 2.68 1.12
N TYR A 542 -20.60 3.86 1.32
CA TYR A 542 -21.24 4.22 2.58
C TYR A 542 -22.63 3.59 2.66
N ILE A 543 -22.92 2.94 3.79
CA ILE A 543 -24.21 2.31 4.05
C ILE A 543 -25.02 3.18 5.03
N THR A 544 -26.24 3.53 4.68
CA THR A 544 -27.12 4.33 5.55
C THR A 544 -27.74 3.48 6.67
N SER A 545 -28.36 4.13 7.63
CA SER A 545 -29.13 3.45 8.70
C SER A 545 -30.34 2.69 8.15
N ASN A 546 -30.98 3.21 7.09
CA ASN A 546 -32.07 2.52 6.38
C ASN A 546 -31.55 1.32 5.60
N GLY A 547 -30.28 1.38 5.15
CA GLY A 547 -29.55 0.31 4.49
C GLY A 547 -29.98 0.07 3.05
N THR A 548 -29.27 -0.89 2.43
CA THR A 548 -29.50 -1.36 1.06
C THR A 548 -29.88 -2.83 1.08
N ALA A 549 -30.93 -3.19 0.35
CA ALA A 549 -31.33 -4.58 0.14
C ALA A 549 -31.02 -5.01 -1.28
N GLN A 550 -30.52 -6.25 -1.44
CA GLN A 550 -30.21 -6.83 -2.75
C GLN A 550 -30.50 -8.33 -2.75
N ASP A 551 -30.83 -8.86 -3.92
CA ASP A 551 -30.86 -10.30 -4.13
C ASP A 551 -29.43 -10.82 -4.30
N VAL A 552 -29.05 -11.80 -3.48
CA VAL A 552 -27.73 -12.42 -3.49
C VAL A 552 -27.70 -13.64 -4.39
N ILE A 553 -28.73 -14.49 -4.28
CA ILE A 553 -28.96 -15.65 -5.11
C ILE A 553 -30.41 -15.64 -5.56
N THR A 554 -30.62 -15.80 -6.86
CA THR A 554 -31.93 -16.03 -7.45
C THR A 554 -31.89 -17.35 -8.23
N SER A 555 -33.03 -18.03 -8.34
CA SER A 555 -33.13 -19.30 -9.04
C SER A 555 -34.42 -19.39 -9.85
N ASP A 556 -34.34 -20.05 -11.02
CA ASP A 556 -35.54 -20.42 -11.80
C ASP A 556 -36.31 -21.56 -11.13
N ASP A 557 -35.64 -22.36 -10.28
CA ASP A 557 -36.23 -23.45 -9.50
C ASP A 557 -36.23 -23.12 -8.01
N LYS A 558 -36.80 -23.97 -7.19
CA LYS A 558 -36.86 -23.81 -5.74
C LYS A 558 -35.48 -23.91 -5.10
N ILE A 559 -35.18 -22.97 -4.17
CA ILE A 559 -33.97 -22.99 -3.35
C ILE A 559 -34.15 -23.93 -2.16
N GLU A 560 -33.34 -24.99 -2.07
CA GLU A 560 -33.29 -25.92 -0.96
C GLU A 560 -32.29 -25.52 0.11
N GLY A 561 -32.69 -25.63 1.38
CA GLY A 561 -31.87 -25.23 2.52
C GLY A 561 -31.77 -23.73 2.71
N ASN A 562 -30.84 -23.31 3.57
CA ASN A 562 -30.65 -21.90 3.93
C ASN A 562 -29.18 -21.62 4.29
N PHE A 563 -28.81 -20.35 4.32
CA PHE A 563 -27.57 -19.91 4.94
C PHE A 563 -27.69 -19.99 6.47
N ASN A 564 -26.68 -20.51 7.13
CA ASN A 564 -26.60 -20.59 8.60
C ASN A 564 -26.40 -19.21 9.23
N SER A 565 -25.66 -18.33 8.56
CA SER A 565 -25.36 -16.99 9.04
C SER A 565 -25.10 -16.01 7.89
N VAL A 566 -25.37 -14.72 8.15
CA VAL A 566 -24.94 -13.63 7.29
C VAL A 566 -23.98 -12.73 8.07
N ASN A 567 -22.85 -12.43 7.49
CA ASN A 567 -21.80 -11.58 8.03
C ASN A 567 -21.59 -10.35 7.16
N THR A 568 -21.15 -9.28 7.78
CA THR A 568 -20.66 -8.04 7.15
C THR A 568 -19.70 -7.37 8.13
N ASP A 569 -19.26 -6.15 7.85
CA ASP A 569 -18.34 -5.42 8.74
C ASP A 569 -18.93 -5.18 10.13
N GLU A 570 -18.04 -5.04 11.14
CA GLU A 570 -18.43 -4.87 12.55
C GLU A 570 -19.36 -3.68 12.80
N MET A 571 -19.23 -2.60 12.02
CA MET A 571 -20.10 -1.39 12.10
C MET A 571 -21.43 -1.53 11.36
N LEU A 572 -21.67 -2.66 10.72
CA LEU A 572 -22.87 -2.92 9.93
C LEU A 572 -23.71 -4.04 10.53
N ASN A 573 -24.96 -4.07 10.17
CA ASN A 573 -25.89 -5.18 10.39
C ASN A 573 -26.21 -5.79 9.03
N ALA A 574 -26.32 -7.11 8.96
CA ALA A 574 -26.85 -7.82 7.81
C ALA A 574 -28.03 -8.68 8.24
N LYS A 575 -29.10 -8.67 7.45
CA LYS A 575 -30.29 -9.49 7.66
C LYS A 575 -30.67 -10.21 6.37
N LEU A 576 -30.98 -11.49 6.48
CA LEU A 576 -31.44 -12.31 5.37
C LEU A 576 -32.97 -12.28 5.27
N ASN A 577 -33.45 -12.33 4.04
CA ASN A 577 -34.81 -12.71 3.71
C ASN A 577 -34.76 -13.74 2.60
N GLN A 578 -35.38 -14.90 2.79
CA GLN A 578 -35.45 -15.97 1.82
C GLN A 578 -36.88 -16.22 1.41
N THR A 579 -37.12 -16.29 0.12
CA THR A 579 -38.32 -16.76 -0.52
C THR A 579 -38.09 -18.13 -1.14
N GLU A 580 -39.06 -18.64 -1.87
CA GLU A 580 -38.93 -19.94 -2.54
C GLU A 580 -37.85 -19.92 -3.63
N ASN A 581 -37.67 -18.79 -4.32
CA ASN A 581 -36.77 -18.64 -5.47
C ASN A 581 -35.71 -17.55 -5.29
N SER A 582 -35.61 -16.92 -4.14
CA SER A 582 -34.54 -15.91 -3.90
C SER A 582 -34.04 -15.88 -2.47
N VAL A 583 -32.80 -15.53 -2.31
CA VAL A 583 -32.19 -15.12 -1.03
C VAL A 583 -31.71 -13.69 -1.19
N SER A 584 -32.29 -12.78 -0.42
CA SER A 584 -31.86 -11.38 -0.37
C SER A 584 -31.21 -11.05 0.97
N ALA A 585 -30.29 -10.09 0.93
CA ALA A 585 -29.62 -9.55 2.10
C ALA A 585 -29.86 -8.04 2.19
N LYS A 586 -30.25 -7.57 3.38
CA LYS A 586 -30.30 -6.13 3.69
C LYS A 586 -29.13 -5.78 4.60
N VAL A 587 -28.27 -4.87 4.15
CA VAL A 587 -27.14 -4.34 4.94
C VAL A 587 -27.47 -2.92 5.38
N SER A 588 -27.34 -2.60 6.68
CA SER A 588 -27.57 -1.28 7.25
C SER A 588 -26.50 -0.93 8.28
N ARG A 589 -26.18 0.36 8.46
CA ARG A 589 -25.23 0.75 9.49
C ARG A 589 -25.79 0.61 10.91
N LYS A 590 -24.92 0.33 11.84
CA LYS A 590 -25.20 0.46 13.28
C LYS A 590 -25.12 1.93 13.69
N ASN A 591 -25.81 2.28 14.77
CA ASN A 591 -25.54 3.54 15.46
C ASN A 591 -24.12 3.50 16.04
N VAL A 592 -23.33 4.54 15.77
CA VAL A 592 -21.91 4.58 16.13
C VAL A 592 -21.73 4.59 17.65
N LEU A 593 -22.56 5.35 18.37
CA LEU A 593 -22.51 5.43 19.83
C LEU A 593 -22.87 4.09 20.46
N ASP A 594 -23.98 3.46 20.03
CA ASP A 594 -24.42 2.16 20.52
C ASP A 594 -23.37 1.07 20.30
N TYR A 595 -22.66 1.13 19.17
CA TYR A 595 -21.56 0.21 18.86
C TYR A 595 -20.40 0.38 19.85
N VAL A 596 -20.01 1.65 20.10
CA VAL A 596 -18.88 1.97 20.98
C VAL A 596 -19.21 1.71 22.46
N GLU A 597 -20.47 1.97 22.91
CA GLU A 597 -20.89 1.76 24.30
C GLU A 597 -20.98 0.30 24.73
N LYS A 598 -21.25 -0.61 23.77
CA LYS A 598 -21.25 -2.06 24.02
C LYS A 598 -19.85 -2.62 24.32
N ILE A 599 -18.80 -1.84 24.16
CA ILE A 599 -17.44 -2.24 24.35
C ILE A 599 -16.96 -1.76 25.71
N SER A 600 -16.63 -2.68 26.62
CA SER A 600 -16.31 -2.42 28.01
C SER A 600 -15.13 -1.47 28.28
N GLU A 601 -14.26 -1.23 27.29
CA GLU A 601 -13.05 -0.41 27.42
C GLU A 601 -13.19 1.01 26.87
N SER A 602 -14.38 1.41 26.40
CA SER A 602 -14.60 2.74 25.83
C SER A 602 -14.74 3.80 26.93
N ASP A 603 -13.99 4.88 26.82
CA ASP A 603 -14.02 5.99 27.77
C ASP A 603 -14.87 7.19 27.27
N GLU A 604 -14.95 8.24 28.10
CA GLU A 604 -15.78 9.43 27.84
C GLU A 604 -15.38 10.16 26.54
N MET A 605 -14.08 10.24 26.22
CA MET A 605 -13.62 10.87 24.99
C MET A 605 -14.07 10.12 23.76
N GLN A 606 -13.91 8.79 23.77
CA GLN A 606 -14.32 7.92 22.67
C GLN A 606 -15.84 7.91 22.49
N LYS A 607 -16.61 7.89 23.57
CA LYS A 607 -18.08 7.97 23.51
C LYS A 607 -18.53 9.32 22.97
N ASN A 608 -17.89 10.43 23.37
CA ASN A 608 -18.19 11.74 22.81
C ASN A 608 -17.87 11.80 21.31
N THR A 609 -16.74 11.24 20.88
CA THR A 609 -16.37 11.15 19.45
C THR A 609 -17.39 10.32 18.67
N ALA A 610 -17.81 9.17 19.22
CA ALA A 610 -18.82 8.30 18.62
C ALA A 610 -20.17 9.01 18.45
N GLN A 611 -20.58 9.80 19.48
CA GLN A 611 -21.80 10.62 19.40
C GLN A 611 -21.69 11.69 18.31
N ASN A 612 -20.54 12.33 18.19
CA ASN A 612 -20.28 13.35 17.17
C ASN A 612 -20.33 12.75 15.75
N LEU A 613 -19.72 11.57 15.57
CA LEU A 613 -19.79 10.79 14.32
C LEU A 613 -21.22 10.37 14.00
N GLU A 614 -21.97 9.89 15.02
CA GLU A 614 -23.39 9.51 14.82
C GLU A 614 -24.22 10.70 14.36
N THR A 615 -24.03 11.88 14.96
CA THR A 615 -24.73 13.10 14.54
C THR A 615 -24.42 13.47 13.10
N ALA A 616 -23.15 13.31 12.69
CA ALA A 616 -22.74 13.54 11.30
C ALA A 616 -23.33 12.50 10.35
N PHE A 617 -23.27 11.22 10.73
CA PHE A 617 -23.82 10.14 9.89
C PHE A 617 -25.34 10.20 9.73
N GLN A 618 -26.07 10.61 10.75
CA GLN A 618 -27.53 10.86 10.63
C GLN A 618 -27.82 11.97 9.62
N LYS A 619 -27.02 13.05 9.63
CA LYS A 619 -27.19 14.11 8.62
C LYS A 619 -26.79 13.63 7.22
N LEU A 620 -25.73 12.84 7.09
CA LEU A 620 -25.31 12.24 5.81
C LEU A 620 -26.39 11.30 5.27
N ASP A 621 -26.97 10.43 6.13
CA ASP A 621 -28.08 9.55 5.75
C ASP A 621 -29.25 10.36 5.17
N GLN A 622 -29.66 11.46 5.83
CA GLN A 622 -30.70 12.36 5.35
C GLN A 622 -30.34 13.00 4.00
N ASP A 623 -29.11 13.43 3.80
CA ASP A 623 -28.66 14.04 2.56
C ASP A 623 -28.68 13.03 1.40
N ILE A 624 -28.29 11.78 1.65
CA ILE A 624 -28.37 10.67 0.68
C ILE A 624 -29.82 10.38 0.32
N GLU A 625 -30.69 10.23 1.33
CA GLU A 625 -32.12 9.93 1.13
C GLU A 625 -32.87 11.05 0.40
N ASN A 626 -32.49 12.31 0.63
CA ASN A 626 -33.05 13.47 -0.05
C ASN A 626 -32.43 13.75 -1.44
N GLY A 627 -31.46 12.96 -1.88
CA GLY A 627 -30.77 13.17 -3.15
C GLY A 627 -29.83 14.39 -3.18
N THR A 628 -29.45 14.93 -2.03
CA THR A 628 -28.56 16.12 -1.89
C THR A 628 -27.11 15.77 -1.60
N ALA A 629 -26.77 14.50 -1.53
CA ALA A 629 -25.43 13.99 -1.19
C ALA A 629 -24.33 14.42 -2.17
N GLY A 630 -24.66 14.83 -3.40
CA GLY A 630 -23.67 15.30 -4.37
C GLY A 630 -22.76 16.43 -3.86
N ASN A 631 -23.28 17.27 -2.96
CA ASN A 631 -22.53 18.37 -2.33
C ASN A 631 -21.51 17.88 -1.25
N VAL A 632 -21.67 16.64 -0.76
CA VAL A 632 -20.86 16.03 0.32
C VAL A 632 -20.24 14.70 -0.08
N ALA A 633 -20.14 14.40 -1.39
CA ALA A 633 -19.66 13.12 -1.92
C ALA A 633 -18.28 12.72 -1.40
N GLN A 634 -17.38 13.68 -1.18
CA GLN A 634 -16.07 13.39 -0.61
C GLN A 634 -16.15 12.99 0.88
N PHE A 635 -17.05 13.59 1.63
CA PHE A 635 -17.30 13.21 3.02
C PHE A 635 -17.93 11.81 3.08
N GLU A 636 -18.88 11.50 2.21
CA GLU A 636 -19.49 10.18 2.06
C GLU A 636 -18.43 9.11 1.79
N LYS A 637 -17.56 9.33 0.78
CA LYS A 637 -16.48 8.39 0.43
C LYS A 637 -15.52 8.15 1.61
N LYS A 638 -15.19 9.17 2.39
CA LYS A 638 -14.36 9.04 3.60
C LYS A 638 -15.11 8.38 4.75
N SER A 639 -16.43 8.63 4.89
CA SER A 639 -17.30 7.99 5.88
C SER A 639 -17.44 6.49 5.66
N ALA A 640 -17.46 6.02 4.41
CA ALA A 640 -17.43 4.60 4.07
C ALA A 640 -16.21 3.87 4.69
N LYS A 641 -15.05 4.53 4.73
CA LYS A 641 -13.85 3.97 5.38
C LYS A 641 -13.99 3.84 6.89
N LEU A 642 -14.69 4.77 7.54
CA LEU A 642 -14.96 4.72 8.98
C LEU A 642 -15.94 3.60 9.34
N GLN A 643 -16.81 3.16 8.42
CA GLN A 643 -17.65 1.99 8.64
C GLN A 643 -16.88 0.67 8.66
N ALA A 644 -15.61 0.66 8.23
CA ALA A 644 -14.69 -0.47 8.34
C ALA A 644 -13.94 -0.53 9.69
N LEU A 645 -14.33 0.27 10.68
CA LEU A 645 -13.74 0.21 12.02
C LEU A 645 -13.89 -1.19 12.61
N THR A 646 -12.78 -1.71 13.11
CA THR A 646 -12.69 -2.99 13.80
C THR A 646 -12.27 -2.76 15.25
N SER A 647 -12.43 -3.77 16.09
CA SER A 647 -11.96 -3.74 17.48
C SER A 647 -10.47 -3.37 17.61
N SER A 648 -9.65 -3.66 16.61
CA SER A 648 -8.20 -3.41 16.62
C SER A 648 -7.78 -1.96 16.32
N ASN A 649 -8.55 -1.20 15.51
CA ASN A 649 -8.18 0.15 15.08
C ASN A 649 -9.09 1.26 15.64
N ARG A 650 -10.26 0.90 16.17
CA ARG A 650 -11.28 1.81 16.65
C ARG A 650 -10.75 2.85 17.63
N ALA A 651 -10.00 2.43 18.66
CA ALA A 651 -9.54 3.34 19.70
C ALA A 651 -8.66 4.47 19.12
N ALA A 652 -7.71 4.15 18.26
CA ALA A 652 -6.83 5.13 17.61
C ALA A 652 -7.61 6.11 16.73
N VAL A 653 -8.59 5.62 15.97
CA VAL A 653 -9.43 6.46 15.10
C VAL A 653 -10.29 7.40 15.94
N LEU A 654 -11.02 6.89 16.93
CA LEU A 654 -11.89 7.71 17.78
C LEU A 654 -11.08 8.73 18.58
N ASP A 655 -9.91 8.36 19.12
CA ASP A 655 -9.02 9.26 19.84
C ASP A 655 -8.55 10.40 18.92
N SER A 656 -8.15 10.11 17.70
CA SER A 656 -7.68 11.10 16.73
C SER A 656 -8.80 12.05 16.26
N LEU A 657 -10.03 11.55 16.13
CA LEU A 657 -11.19 12.35 15.72
C LEU A 657 -11.81 13.17 16.85
N SER A 658 -11.41 12.97 18.09
CA SER A 658 -12.04 13.59 19.26
C SER A 658 -12.03 15.12 19.25
N GLY A 659 -11.02 15.75 18.64
CA GLY A 659 -10.83 17.20 18.67
C GLY A 659 -10.67 17.79 20.07
N GLN A 660 -10.39 16.94 21.08
CA GLN A 660 -10.28 17.36 22.50
C GLN A 660 -9.28 18.50 22.70
N ILE A 661 -8.26 18.60 21.84
CA ILE A 661 -7.22 19.61 21.95
C ILE A 661 -7.77 21.04 21.95
N TYR A 662 -8.79 21.32 21.14
CA TYR A 662 -9.40 22.65 21.04
C TYR A 662 -10.17 23.07 22.30
N ALA A 663 -10.69 22.12 23.06
CA ALA A 663 -11.27 22.37 24.39
C ALA A 663 -10.17 22.34 25.46
N SER A 664 -9.28 21.37 25.46
CA SER A 664 -8.24 21.18 26.46
C SER A 664 -7.15 22.28 26.42
N ALA A 665 -6.82 22.82 25.22
CA ALA A 665 -5.91 23.94 25.07
C ALA A 665 -6.44 25.23 25.76
N GLN A 666 -7.76 25.40 25.87
CA GLN A 666 -8.34 26.52 26.62
C GLN A 666 -8.06 26.38 28.12
N ALA A 667 -7.99 25.15 28.66
CA ALA A 667 -7.52 24.95 30.05
C ALA A 667 -6.05 25.40 30.23
N LEU A 668 -5.19 25.19 29.21
CA LEU A 668 -3.84 25.74 29.19
C LEU A 668 -3.86 27.29 29.19
N THR A 669 -4.71 27.91 28.38
CA THR A 669 -4.83 29.36 28.29
C THR A 669 -5.22 29.95 29.65
N PHE A 670 -6.15 29.33 30.38
CA PHE A 670 -6.47 29.72 31.79
C PHE A 670 -5.28 29.49 32.70
N GLN A 671 -4.63 28.32 32.66
CA GLN A 671 -3.45 28.01 33.47
C GLN A 671 -2.31 29.00 33.20
N HIS A 672 -2.08 29.34 31.93
CA HIS A 672 -1.08 30.29 31.47
C HIS A 672 -1.37 31.71 32.05
N SER A 673 -2.61 32.21 31.87
CA SER A 673 -3.04 33.50 32.44
C SER A 673 -2.84 33.53 33.96
N GLN A 674 -3.25 32.47 34.66
CA GLN A 674 -3.07 32.35 36.11
C GLN A 674 -1.59 32.34 36.51
N THR A 675 -0.71 31.71 35.75
CA THR A 675 0.74 31.69 36.01
C THR A 675 1.35 33.06 35.90
N VAL A 676 1.07 33.81 34.82
CA VAL A 676 1.53 35.19 34.63
C VAL A 676 0.96 36.12 35.72
N ASN A 677 -0.33 35.96 36.01
CA ASN A 677 -1.04 36.76 37.01
C ASN A 677 -0.56 36.45 38.43
N LYS A 678 -0.05 35.24 38.70
CA LYS A 678 0.51 34.88 40.01
C LYS A 678 1.76 35.70 40.34
N ASP A 679 2.64 35.92 39.36
CA ASP A 679 3.81 36.79 39.55
C ASP A 679 3.42 38.21 39.91
N LEU A 680 2.40 38.81 39.25
CA LEU A 680 1.87 40.14 39.65
C LEU A 680 1.25 40.15 41.04
N SER A 681 0.58 39.06 41.44
CA SER A 681 0.04 38.92 42.79
C SER A 681 1.17 38.87 43.84
N ASN A 682 2.26 38.14 43.55
CA ASN A 682 3.46 38.14 44.39
C ASN A 682 4.09 39.55 44.46
N ARG A 683 4.12 40.26 43.32
CA ARG A 683 4.57 41.67 43.27
C ARG A 683 3.76 42.58 44.19
N LEU A 684 2.42 42.52 44.14
CA LEU A 684 1.53 43.34 45.02
C LEU A 684 1.81 43.07 46.50
N VAL A 685 2.09 41.81 46.87
CA VAL A 685 2.48 41.45 48.23
C VAL A 685 3.81 42.09 48.61
N MET A 686 4.80 41.97 47.72
CA MET A 686 6.13 42.57 47.94
C MET A 686 6.05 44.11 48.15
N LEU A 687 5.19 44.78 47.35
CA LEU A 687 4.97 46.24 47.51
C LEU A 687 4.51 46.61 48.92
N GLY A 688 3.76 45.73 49.60
CA GLY A 688 3.33 45.91 50.99
C GLY A 688 4.44 45.74 52.03
N THR A 689 5.57 45.15 51.70
CA THR A 689 6.71 44.87 52.58
C THR A 689 7.88 45.84 52.40
N LEU A 690 7.84 46.69 51.35
CA LEU A 690 8.90 47.67 51.09
C LEU A 690 8.91 48.83 52.07
N ASP A 691 10.10 49.19 52.48
CA ASP A 691 10.29 50.40 53.26
C ASP A 691 10.20 51.65 52.37
N ASN A 692 9.30 52.49 52.65
CA ASN A 692 8.93 53.76 52.06
C ASN A 692 9.60 54.15 50.74
N VAL A 693 8.88 53.87 49.60
CA VAL A 693 9.41 54.10 48.26
C VAL A 693 9.47 55.62 47.94
N GLY A 694 8.79 56.46 48.72
CA GLY A 694 8.68 57.91 48.48
C GLY A 694 8.04 58.19 47.09
N ASP A 695 8.30 59.35 46.53
CA ASP A 695 7.78 59.76 45.20
C ASP A 695 8.48 59.12 44.02
N LYS A 696 9.32 58.08 44.23
CA LYS A 696 10.10 57.37 43.17
C LYS A 696 9.26 56.41 42.37
N PHE A 697 9.63 56.25 41.10
CA PHE A 697 9.13 55.18 40.30
C PHE A 697 9.93 53.89 40.57
N GLY A 698 9.24 52.74 40.64
CA GLY A 698 9.84 51.45 40.75
C GLY A 698 9.72 50.70 39.38
N LEU A 699 10.81 50.58 38.64
CA LEU A 699 10.89 49.72 37.48
C LEU A 699 11.25 48.30 37.91
N TRP A 700 10.57 47.32 37.39
CA TRP A 700 10.87 45.94 37.69
C TRP A 700 10.82 45.05 36.44
N ILE A 701 11.60 43.97 36.44
CA ILE A 701 11.66 42.96 35.38
C ILE A 701 11.66 41.58 36.02
N THR A 702 10.81 40.69 35.55
CA THR A 702 10.72 39.29 36.00
C THR A 702 10.87 38.32 34.86
N GLY A 703 11.62 37.25 35.06
CA GLY A 703 11.57 36.02 34.26
C GLY A 703 10.73 34.98 34.99
N LEU A 704 9.92 34.22 34.23
CA LEU A 704 9.09 33.15 34.75
C LEU A 704 9.24 31.88 33.94
N GLY A 705 9.20 30.74 34.62
CA GLY A 705 9.14 29.41 34.02
C GLY A 705 8.18 28.52 34.79
N ALA A 706 7.35 27.78 34.12
CA ALA A 706 6.44 26.82 34.74
C ALA A 706 6.33 25.52 34.00
N ASN A 707 6.06 24.43 34.71
CA ASN A 707 5.70 23.14 34.17
C ASN A 707 4.53 22.54 34.94
N GLY A 708 3.70 21.80 34.26
CA GLY A 708 2.51 21.23 34.89
C GLY A 708 1.88 20.14 34.06
N LYS A 709 0.70 19.72 34.50
CA LYS A 709 -0.11 18.69 33.84
C LYS A 709 -1.58 19.09 33.80
N LEU A 710 -2.23 18.76 32.69
CA LEU A 710 -3.68 18.81 32.55
C LEU A 710 -4.20 17.38 32.50
N LYS A 711 -5.18 17.02 33.31
CA LYS A 711 -5.75 15.66 33.39
C LYS A 711 -7.25 15.73 33.64
N GLN A 712 -7.96 14.79 33.06
CA GLN A 712 -9.34 14.44 33.37
C GLN A 712 -9.54 12.96 33.03
N ASP A 713 -10.26 12.23 33.86
CA ASP A 713 -10.51 10.81 33.63
C ASP A 713 -11.29 10.65 32.30
N GLY A 714 -10.88 9.69 31.48
CA GLY A 714 -11.46 9.41 30.13
C GLY A 714 -10.99 10.35 29.01
N TYR A 715 -9.97 11.20 29.24
CA TYR A 715 -9.37 12.08 28.23
C TYR A 715 -7.86 11.91 28.14
N GLY A 716 -7.28 12.25 26.98
CA GLY A 716 -5.83 12.30 26.81
C GLY A 716 -5.19 13.33 27.75
N LYS A 717 -4.10 12.96 28.42
CA LYS A 717 -3.38 13.84 29.37
C LYS A 717 -2.47 14.79 28.61
N GLY A 718 -2.32 16.04 29.14
CA GLY A 718 -1.42 17.05 28.60
C GLY A 718 -0.29 17.41 29.56
N ASP A 719 0.95 17.40 29.06
CA ASP A 719 2.11 17.97 29.75
C ASP A 719 2.30 19.40 29.28
N THR A 720 2.34 20.35 30.23
CA THR A 720 2.36 21.81 29.98
C THR A 720 3.71 22.42 30.35
N LYS A 721 4.13 23.41 29.55
CA LYS A 721 5.29 24.25 29.84
C LYS A 721 4.94 25.69 29.53
N VAL A 722 5.34 26.60 30.39
CA VAL A 722 5.19 28.07 30.21
C VAL A 722 6.51 28.72 30.55
N TYR A 723 6.95 29.65 29.72
CA TYR A 723 8.13 30.46 29.95
C TYR A 723 7.95 31.87 29.37
N GLY A 724 8.52 32.85 30.05
CA GLY A 724 8.36 34.23 29.62
C GLY A 724 8.89 35.23 30.62
N GLY A 725 8.38 36.45 30.53
CA GLY A 725 8.75 37.50 31.43
C GLY A 725 7.76 38.67 31.48
N GLN A 726 7.95 39.53 32.44
CA GLN A 726 7.17 40.74 32.60
C GLN A 726 8.10 41.91 32.87
N VAL A 727 7.70 43.09 32.45
CA VAL A 727 8.30 44.37 32.79
C VAL A 727 7.21 45.31 33.24
N GLY A 728 7.41 45.99 34.34
CA GLY A 728 6.41 46.90 34.85
C GLY A 728 7.01 48.08 35.60
N ILE A 729 6.17 49.09 35.78
CA ILE A 729 6.50 50.28 36.53
C ILE A 729 5.38 50.56 37.54
N ASP A 730 5.76 50.93 38.77
CA ASP A 730 4.83 51.32 39.81
C ASP A 730 5.28 52.58 40.50
N LYS A 731 4.33 53.34 41.10
CA LYS A 731 4.57 54.51 41.82
C LYS A 731 3.64 54.59 43.07
N GLN A 732 4.17 55.06 44.14
CA GLN A 732 3.39 55.37 45.37
C GLN A 732 2.81 56.82 45.29
N PHE A 733 1.53 56.92 45.55
CA PHE A 733 0.79 58.16 45.58
C PHE A 733 0.32 58.39 47.02
N GLY A 734 0.95 59.40 47.71
CA GLY A 734 0.77 59.59 49.11
C GLY A 734 1.27 58.40 49.95
N GLU A 735 0.73 58.18 51.12
CA GLU A 735 1.17 57.16 52.07
C GLU A 735 0.47 55.80 51.82
N ASN A 736 -0.68 55.78 51.12
CA ASN A 736 -1.61 54.68 51.18
C ASN A 736 -1.83 53.98 49.81
N LEU A 737 -1.53 54.59 48.63
CA LEU A 737 -1.87 54.09 47.33
C LEU A 737 -0.64 53.82 46.48
N ILE A 738 -0.50 52.61 46.02
CA ILE A 738 0.47 52.25 45.00
C ILE A 738 -0.30 51.84 43.74
N LEU A 739 0.06 52.41 42.59
CA LEU A 739 -0.47 52.02 41.28
C LEU A 739 0.66 51.65 40.33
N GLY A 740 0.42 50.68 39.47
CA GLY A 740 1.38 50.23 38.47
C GLY A 740 0.76 49.64 37.23
N THR A 741 1.59 49.56 36.22
CA THR A 741 1.26 48.87 34.96
C THR A 741 2.38 47.90 34.59
N ALA A 742 2.01 46.82 33.91
CA ALA A 742 2.96 45.81 33.45
C ALA A 742 2.63 45.34 32.04
N LEU A 743 3.68 45.04 31.29
CA LEU A 743 3.63 44.30 30.03
C LEU A 743 4.19 42.91 30.27
N SER A 744 3.56 41.92 29.68
CA SER A 744 4.00 40.53 29.75
C SER A 744 4.13 39.91 28.35
N TYR A 745 5.16 39.11 28.19
CA TYR A 745 5.28 38.22 27.02
C TYR A 745 5.64 36.82 27.50
N SER A 746 4.94 35.83 27.04
CA SER A 746 5.20 34.43 27.40
C SER A 746 4.73 33.46 26.35
N LYS A 747 5.36 32.29 26.35
CA LYS A 747 5.00 31.16 25.51
C LYS A 747 4.52 30.00 26.37
N ALA A 748 3.45 29.31 25.91
CA ALA A 748 2.90 28.13 26.55
C ALA A 748 2.80 26.99 25.55
N ASP A 749 3.30 25.83 25.94
CA ASP A 749 3.28 24.63 25.12
C ASP A 749 2.51 23.52 25.87
N VAL A 750 1.70 22.75 25.14
CA VAL A 750 1.09 21.51 25.62
C VAL A 750 1.15 20.43 24.57
N LYS A 751 1.48 19.22 25.00
CA LYS A 751 1.40 18.00 24.18
C LYS A 751 0.49 17.01 24.89
N PHE A 752 -0.53 16.55 24.16
CA PHE A 752 -1.47 15.54 24.66
C PHE A 752 -1.06 14.14 24.18
N ASP A 753 -1.29 13.14 25.03
CA ASP A 753 -1.18 11.74 24.67
C ASP A 753 -2.39 11.29 23.81
N ARG A 754 -2.43 10.01 23.39
CA ARG A 754 -3.58 9.41 22.70
C ARG A 754 -4.01 10.16 21.43
N TYR A 755 -3.05 10.51 20.57
CA TYR A 755 -3.30 11.29 19.33
C TYR A 755 -3.92 12.68 19.59
N GLY A 756 -3.87 13.17 20.83
CA GLY A 756 -4.49 14.43 21.21
C GLY A 756 -3.83 15.69 20.64
N GLY A 757 -2.67 15.56 19.98
CA GLY A 757 -1.99 16.66 19.30
C GLY A 757 -1.15 17.54 20.23
N LYS A 758 -0.71 18.69 19.70
CA LYS A 758 0.04 19.71 20.44
C LYS A 758 -0.50 21.10 20.15
N SER A 759 -0.35 22.01 21.14
CA SER A 759 -0.64 23.44 20.98
C SER A 759 0.53 24.26 21.49
N ASP A 760 0.95 25.24 20.70
CA ASP A 760 1.95 26.26 21.01
C ASP A 760 1.26 27.62 21.02
N ALA A 761 1.33 28.37 22.11
CA ALA A 761 0.64 29.64 22.27
C ALA A 761 1.59 30.75 22.71
N ASN A 762 1.60 31.86 21.98
CA ASN A 762 2.31 33.07 22.33
C ASN A 762 1.31 34.06 22.93
N ASN A 763 1.63 34.63 24.08
CA ASN A 763 0.76 35.57 24.78
C ASN A 763 1.48 36.91 25.02
N PHE A 764 0.85 37.98 24.57
CA PHE A 764 1.22 39.34 24.93
C PHE A 764 0.12 39.93 25.84
N GLY A 765 0.49 40.44 27.00
CA GLY A 765 -0.47 40.97 28.00
C GLY A 765 -0.13 42.34 28.51
N ILE A 766 -1.19 43.06 28.90
CA ILE A 766 -1.11 44.35 29.56
C ILE A 766 -1.92 44.26 30.88
N SER A 767 -1.35 44.74 31.98
CA SER A 767 -2.00 44.68 33.27
C SER A 767 -1.87 46.03 34.01
N LEU A 768 -2.96 46.39 34.70
CA LEU A 768 -2.98 47.47 35.68
C LEU A 768 -3.12 46.81 37.05
N TYR A 769 -2.38 47.30 38.01
CA TYR A 769 -2.43 46.77 39.36
C TYR A 769 -2.27 47.89 40.42
N GLY A 770 -2.74 47.63 41.63
CA GLY A 770 -2.61 48.59 42.70
C GLY A 770 -2.83 47.96 44.09
N ARG A 771 -2.35 48.70 45.11
CA ARG A 771 -2.52 48.35 46.47
C ARG A 771 -2.87 49.63 47.26
N LEU A 772 -3.93 49.51 48.03
CA LEU A 772 -4.37 50.51 49.00
C LEU A 772 -4.10 49.98 50.43
N GLY A 773 -3.34 50.66 51.23
CA GLY A 773 -2.95 50.30 52.59
C GLY A 773 -1.56 50.83 52.95
N ASN A 774 -1.32 51.12 54.18
CA ASN A 774 -0.04 51.58 54.67
C ASN A 774 0.43 50.78 55.92
N LYS A 775 1.61 51.07 56.47
CA LYS A 775 2.23 50.35 57.57
C LYS A 775 1.47 50.43 58.90
N ASP A 776 0.68 51.50 59.08
CA ASP A 776 0.02 51.82 60.36
C ASP A 776 -1.39 51.22 60.40
N VAL A 777 -1.97 50.85 59.24
CA VAL A 777 -3.28 50.23 59.13
C VAL A 777 -3.11 48.77 58.82
N PRO A 778 -3.61 47.81 59.63
CA PRO A 778 -3.40 46.41 59.42
C PRO A 778 -4.21 45.85 58.26
N VAL A 779 -5.18 46.56 57.67
CA VAL A 779 -6.02 46.17 56.55
C VAL A 779 -5.48 46.74 55.23
N TYR A 780 -5.43 45.91 54.21
CA TYR A 780 -5.14 46.41 52.89
C TYR A 780 -6.19 45.90 51.86
N LEU A 781 -6.29 46.57 50.72
CA LEU A 781 -7.00 46.16 49.52
C LEU A 781 -6.02 46.23 48.39
N GLN A 782 -5.92 45.10 47.62
CA GLN A 782 -5.08 45.05 46.43
C GLN A 782 -5.81 44.35 45.27
N GLY A 783 -5.45 44.73 44.08
CA GLY A 783 -6.08 44.14 42.91
C GLY A 783 -5.33 44.40 41.62
N ARG A 784 -5.76 43.72 40.56
CA ARG A 784 -5.27 43.90 39.21
C ARG A 784 -6.36 43.63 38.18
N LEU A 785 -6.21 44.27 37.02
CA LEU A 785 -6.96 44.04 35.80
C LEU A 785 -5.97 43.79 34.69
N GLY A 786 -6.26 42.82 33.83
CA GLY A 786 -5.37 42.44 32.71
C GLY A 786 -6.13 42.07 31.43
N VAL A 787 -5.50 42.38 30.31
CA VAL A 787 -5.90 41.90 29.00
C VAL A 787 -4.72 41.21 28.34
N GLY A 788 -4.96 40.03 27.75
CA GLY A 788 -3.97 39.28 27.01
C GLY A 788 -4.47 38.95 25.58
N PHE A 789 -3.53 38.91 24.66
CA PHE A 789 -3.73 38.48 23.26
C PHE A 789 -2.89 37.23 23.03
N VAL A 790 -3.56 36.16 22.69
CA VAL A 790 -2.95 34.85 22.57
C VAL A 790 -3.03 34.39 21.11
N ASP A 791 -1.89 34.11 20.51
CA ASP A 791 -1.75 33.51 19.18
C ASP A 791 -1.40 32.05 19.39
N SER A 792 -2.31 31.13 18.94
CA SER A 792 -2.25 29.71 19.21
C SER A 792 -2.10 28.92 17.93
N ASP A 793 -1.00 28.21 17.79
CA ASP A 793 -0.78 27.18 16.77
C ASP A 793 -1.20 25.82 17.33
N VAL A 794 -2.11 25.13 16.64
CA VAL A 794 -2.61 23.81 17.02
C VAL A 794 -2.34 22.82 15.92
N GLU A 795 -1.81 21.64 16.27
CA GLU A 795 -1.50 20.56 15.33
C GLU A 795 -2.02 19.24 15.90
N ARG A 796 -2.79 18.48 15.09
CA ARG A 796 -3.24 17.12 15.42
C ARG A 796 -3.29 16.23 14.20
N ASP A 797 -3.24 14.92 14.42
CA ASP A 797 -3.43 13.92 13.39
C ASP A 797 -4.91 13.49 13.34
N ILE A 798 -5.47 13.42 12.14
CA ILE A 798 -6.81 12.89 11.82
C ILE A 798 -6.59 11.57 11.10
N ILE A 799 -6.96 10.45 11.74
CA ILE A 799 -6.73 9.10 11.25
C ILE A 799 -8.09 8.48 10.90
N LEU A 800 -8.26 8.03 9.67
CA LEU A 800 -9.44 7.30 9.21
C LEU A 800 -9.16 5.81 9.00
N SER A 801 -7.92 5.46 8.63
CA SER A 801 -7.43 4.08 8.53
C SER A 801 -5.90 4.07 8.62
N SER A 802 -5.27 2.90 8.58
CA SER A 802 -3.80 2.76 8.56
C SER A 802 -3.11 3.50 7.40
N ASN A 803 -3.81 3.65 6.27
CA ASN A 803 -3.29 4.27 5.05
C ASN A 803 -3.96 5.62 4.72
N ASP A 804 -4.82 6.13 5.60
CA ASP A 804 -5.56 7.37 5.38
C ASP A 804 -5.49 8.24 6.63
N TYR A 805 -4.52 9.12 6.67
CA TYR A 805 -4.35 10.09 7.75
C TYR A 805 -4.01 11.48 7.19
N THR A 806 -4.40 12.51 7.92
CA THR A 806 -4.13 13.92 7.59
C THR A 806 -3.62 14.62 8.83
N ARG A 807 -2.52 15.36 8.71
CA ARG A 807 -2.05 16.26 9.77
C ARG A 807 -2.69 17.63 9.59
N ALA A 808 -3.61 17.97 10.48
CA ALA A 808 -4.23 19.28 10.55
C ALA A 808 -3.35 20.23 11.36
N LYS A 809 -3.11 21.42 10.80
CA LYS A 809 -2.43 22.52 11.48
C LYS A 809 -3.23 23.78 11.26
N ILE A 810 -3.61 24.44 12.34
CA ILE A 810 -4.36 25.71 12.32
C ILE A 810 -3.74 26.72 13.29
N ASN A 811 -4.02 27.97 13.01
CA ASN A 811 -3.76 29.09 13.90
C ASN A 811 -5.08 29.75 14.27
N HIS A 812 -5.23 30.17 15.53
CA HIS A 812 -6.33 31.02 15.98
C HIS A 812 -5.88 32.02 17.06
N ASN A 813 -6.55 33.17 17.07
CA ASN A 813 -6.26 34.25 17.99
C ASN A 813 -7.32 34.30 19.11
N ASP A 814 -6.87 34.22 20.36
CA ASP A 814 -7.70 34.29 21.54
C ASP A 814 -7.45 35.61 22.30
N LYS A 815 -8.43 36.02 23.10
CA LYS A 815 -8.30 37.15 24.04
C LYS A 815 -8.58 36.67 25.43
N VAL A 816 -7.81 37.17 26.39
CA VAL A 816 -7.94 36.85 27.81
C VAL A 816 -8.19 38.13 28.58
N TYR A 817 -9.21 38.15 29.38
CA TYR A 817 -9.49 39.22 30.33
C TYR A 817 -9.39 38.62 31.73
N SER A 818 -8.64 39.26 32.62
CA SER A 818 -8.43 38.79 33.99
C SER A 818 -8.63 39.87 35.01
N GLY A 819 -9.28 39.54 36.11
CA GLY A 819 -9.48 40.40 37.27
C GLY A 819 -9.15 39.67 38.58
N TYR A 820 -8.58 40.38 39.50
CA TYR A 820 -8.24 39.89 40.85
C TYR A 820 -8.46 40.98 41.84
N LEU A 821 -9.08 40.65 42.99
CA LEU A 821 -9.25 41.56 44.15
C LEU A 821 -9.01 40.74 45.42
N GLU A 822 -8.20 41.29 46.33
CA GLU A 822 -7.84 40.66 47.60
C GLU A 822 -7.85 41.71 48.71
N THR A 823 -8.35 41.32 49.87
CA THR A 823 -8.20 42.06 51.11
C THR A 823 -7.64 41.16 52.22
N GLY A 824 -6.80 41.68 53.07
CA GLY A 824 -6.17 40.95 54.17
C GLY A 824 -5.94 41.77 55.36
N TYR A 825 -5.61 41.12 56.47
CA TYR A 825 -5.33 41.72 57.76
C TYR A 825 -3.94 41.35 58.31
N ASP A 826 -3.03 42.26 58.43
CA ASP A 826 -1.64 42.04 58.84
C ASP A 826 -1.51 41.98 60.36
N VAL A 827 -1.28 40.78 60.88
CA VAL A 827 -0.98 40.54 62.32
C VAL A 827 0.55 40.58 62.51
N LYS A 828 1.08 41.58 63.13
CA LYS A 828 2.53 41.77 63.37
C LYS A 828 2.91 41.34 64.78
N ASN A 829 4.10 40.77 64.93
CA ASN A 829 4.69 40.56 66.24
C ASN A 829 5.18 41.88 66.83
N ALA A 830 5.56 41.87 68.15
CA ALA A 830 6.00 43.06 68.86
C ALA A 830 7.18 43.81 68.21
N ASN A 831 8.06 43.12 67.55
CA ASN A 831 9.23 43.70 66.89
C ASN A 831 8.93 44.15 65.44
N GLY A 832 7.74 43.86 64.89
CA GLY A 832 7.34 44.16 63.48
C GLY A 832 8.07 43.43 62.38
N ASP A 833 8.94 42.45 62.71
CA ASP A 833 9.77 41.71 61.77
C ASP A 833 9.12 40.39 61.26
N PHE A 834 8.03 39.93 61.90
CA PHE A 834 7.22 38.80 61.55
C PHE A 834 5.77 39.20 61.40
N VAL A 835 5.16 38.83 60.24
CA VAL A 835 3.77 39.16 59.90
C VAL A 835 3.05 37.93 59.48
N VAL A 836 1.82 37.73 60.00
CA VAL A 836 0.89 36.69 59.48
C VAL A 836 -0.34 37.42 58.98
N THR A 837 -0.72 37.06 57.73
CA THR A 837 -1.79 37.75 57.00
C THR A 837 -2.84 36.74 56.55
N PRO A 838 -3.96 36.58 57.27
CA PRO A 838 -5.16 35.96 56.66
C PRO A 838 -5.72 36.91 55.61
N PHE A 839 -6.16 36.34 54.47
CA PHE A 839 -6.72 37.09 53.34
C PHE A 839 -7.84 36.35 52.63
N VAL A 840 -8.71 37.10 52.01
CA VAL A 840 -9.79 36.62 51.15
C VAL A 840 -9.80 37.40 49.84
N GLY A 841 -10.30 36.82 48.79
CA GLY A 841 -10.35 37.50 47.52
C GLY A 841 -11.24 36.84 46.49
N LEU A 842 -11.29 37.46 45.31
CA LEU A 842 -12.04 37.04 44.16
C LEU A 842 -11.15 37.09 42.91
N THR A 843 -11.32 36.09 42.05
CA THR A 843 -10.73 36.10 40.68
C THR A 843 -11.82 35.94 39.65
N HIS A 844 -11.65 36.59 38.52
CA HIS A 844 -12.49 36.43 37.36
C HIS A 844 -11.61 36.40 36.10
N ASP A 845 -11.65 35.29 35.36
CA ASP A 845 -10.94 35.14 34.08
C ASP A 845 -11.96 34.84 33.00
N THR A 846 -11.84 35.50 31.82
CA THR A 846 -12.61 35.28 30.63
C THR A 846 -11.64 34.97 29.49
N VAL A 847 -11.81 33.84 28.84
CA VAL A 847 -11.10 33.48 27.59
C VAL A 847 -12.08 33.50 26.44
N VAL A 848 -11.77 34.30 25.43
CA VAL A 848 -12.51 34.42 24.19
C VAL A 848 -11.71 33.69 23.11
N ARG A 849 -12.05 32.41 22.85
CA ARG A 849 -11.42 31.62 21.80
C ARG A 849 -11.85 32.13 20.43
N GLY A 850 -10.90 32.30 19.50
CA GLY A 850 -11.16 32.62 18.08
C GLY A 850 -11.85 31.48 17.34
N SER A 851 -12.46 31.80 16.20
CA SER A 851 -12.92 30.78 15.24
C SER A 851 -11.75 30.09 14.56
N PHE A 852 -11.97 28.85 14.11
CA PHE A 852 -10.97 28.10 13.38
C PHE A 852 -11.61 27.12 12.39
N SER A 853 -10.84 26.67 11.36
CA SER A 853 -11.23 25.63 10.41
C SER A 853 -10.03 24.79 9.98
N GLU A 854 -10.18 23.47 10.01
CA GLU A 854 -9.19 22.47 9.55
C GLU A 854 -9.50 22.03 8.11
N GLU A 855 -9.34 22.92 7.15
CA GLU A 855 -9.82 22.73 5.76
C GLU A 855 -9.16 21.58 4.96
N LYS A 856 -8.06 21.02 5.43
CA LYS A 856 -7.31 19.96 4.73
C LYS A 856 -7.92 18.56 4.82
N SER A 857 -8.93 18.34 5.63
CA SER A 857 -9.55 17.04 5.85
C SER A 857 -11.07 17.15 5.87
N GLN A 858 -11.76 16.20 5.27
CA GLN A 858 -13.22 16.10 5.34
C GLN A 858 -13.72 15.94 6.79
N PHE A 859 -12.93 15.29 7.65
CA PHE A 859 -13.16 15.15 9.09
C PHE A 859 -12.40 16.19 9.93
N GLY A 860 -11.91 17.26 9.32
CA GLY A 860 -11.44 18.46 9.99
C GLY A 860 -12.58 19.13 10.74
N LEU A 861 -12.26 19.84 11.81
CA LEU A 861 -13.24 20.59 12.61
C LEU A 861 -13.29 22.05 12.19
N THR A 862 -14.50 22.59 12.10
CA THR A 862 -14.76 24.03 12.03
C THR A 862 -15.58 24.43 13.24
N ALA A 863 -15.19 25.53 13.89
CA ALA A 863 -15.91 26.04 15.05
C ALA A 863 -15.89 27.57 15.09
N ASP A 864 -17.00 28.14 15.53
CA ASP A 864 -17.16 29.58 15.71
C ASP A 864 -16.50 30.06 17.02
N LYS A 865 -16.35 31.39 17.18
CA LYS A 865 -15.89 32.04 18.38
C LYS A 865 -16.67 31.58 19.60
N LYS A 866 -15.97 31.34 20.74
CA LYS A 866 -16.58 30.90 22.01
C LYS A 866 -15.97 31.61 23.21
N ASN A 867 -16.83 32.00 24.16
CA ASN A 867 -16.42 32.59 25.41
C ASN A 867 -16.48 31.56 26.54
N TYR A 868 -15.47 31.59 27.40
CA TYR A 868 -15.36 30.75 28.59
C TYR A 868 -15.04 31.66 29.79
N ASN A 869 -15.72 31.49 30.92
CA ASN A 869 -15.56 32.29 32.09
C ASN A 869 -15.28 31.41 33.31
N GLN A 870 -14.38 31.88 34.18
CA GLN A 870 -14.16 31.29 35.50
C GLN A 870 -14.16 32.38 36.54
N THR A 871 -15.09 32.31 37.52
CA THR A 871 -15.11 33.16 38.71
C THR A 871 -14.85 32.28 39.92
N ALA A 872 -13.94 32.67 40.79
CA ALA A 872 -13.62 31.92 42.00
C ALA A 872 -13.37 32.82 43.20
N ALA A 873 -13.81 32.36 44.38
CA ALA A 873 -13.38 32.93 45.65
C ALA A 873 -12.07 32.25 46.09
N LEU A 874 -11.27 33.00 46.80
CA LEU A 874 -10.06 32.47 47.43
C LEU A 874 -9.99 32.85 48.91
N VAL A 875 -9.38 31.97 49.69
CA VAL A 875 -9.05 32.19 51.09
C VAL A 875 -7.63 31.70 51.33
N GLY A 876 -6.85 32.45 52.03
CA GLY A 876 -5.46 32.08 52.25
C GLY A 876 -4.85 32.65 53.52
N LEU A 877 -3.68 32.13 53.82
CA LEU A 877 -2.83 32.58 54.91
C LEU A 877 -1.42 32.82 54.36
N ARG A 878 -0.84 33.93 54.69
CA ARG A 878 0.52 34.32 54.34
C ARG A 878 1.30 34.60 55.60
N ALA A 879 2.58 34.20 55.60
CA ALA A 879 3.52 34.55 56.68
C ALA A 879 4.78 35.15 56.07
N GLY A 880 5.32 36.18 56.68
CA GLY A 880 6.54 36.86 56.25
C GLY A 880 7.47 37.17 57.45
N LYS A 881 8.78 36.96 57.19
CA LYS A 881 9.86 37.34 58.17
C LYS A 881 10.90 38.21 57.51
N ALA A 882 11.08 39.42 58.04
CA ALA A 882 12.14 40.29 57.61
C ALA A 882 13.42 40.01 58.41
N VAL A 883 14.56 40.01 57.74
CA VAL A 883 15.89 39.86 58.35
C VAL A 883 16.79 40.96 57.81
N ASN A 884 17.31 41.78 58.75
CA ASN A 884 18.27 42.82 58.44
C ASN A 884 19.68 42.26 58.56
N TRP A 885 20.50 42.42 57.51
CA TRP A 885 21.86 41.90 57.44
C TRP A 885 22.90 42.94 57.78
N LYS A 886 24.05 42.50 58.31
CA LYS A 886 25.22 43.34 58.49
C LYS A 886 25.63 43.94 57.15
N GLY A 887 25.49 45.20 56.91
CA GLY A 887 25.75 45.81 55.57
C GLY A 887 24.58 46.58 55.00
N GLY A 888 23.43 46.62 55.73
CA GLY A 888 22.30 47.49 55.41
C GLY A 888 21.29 46.91 54.44
N SER A 889 21.50 45.68 53.93
CA SER A 889 20.51 44.98 53.13
C SER A 889 19.44 44.29 53.98
N LYS A 890 18.22 44.21 53.49
CA LYS A 890 17.07 43.56 54.13
C LYS A 890 16.53 42.47 53.26
N THR A 891 16.33 41.26 53.81
CA THR A 891 15.67 40.15 53.10
C THR A 891 14.36 39.82 53.82
N THR A 892 13.26 39.80 53.02
CA THR A 892 11.96 39.36 53.50
C THR A 892 11.68 37.98 52.94
N PHE A 893 11.65 36.98 53.79
CA PHE A 893 11.19 35.64 53.46
C PHE A 893 9.68 35.57 53.61
N GLN A 894 8.98 34.92 52.66
CA GLN A 894 7.54 34.76 52.73
C GLN A 894 7.13 33.35 52.33
N GLY A 895 6.03 32.90 52.90
CA GLY A 895 5.36 31.67 52.50
C GLY A 895 3.85 31.84 52.59
N TYR A 896 3.12 31.13 51.77
CA TYR A 896 1.67 31.21 51.80
C TYR A 896 1.02 29.89 51.36
N VAL A 897 -0.27 29.72 51.77
CA VAL A 897 -1.20 28.73 51.27
C VAL A 897 -2.50 29.46 50.92
N THR A 898 -3.04 29.17 49.73
CA THR A 898 -4.32 29.71 49.25
C THR A 898 -5.18 28.59 48.69
N HIS A 899 -6.43 28.52 49.14
CA HIS A 899 -7.44 27.65 48.53
C HIS A 899 -8.41 28.49 47.71
N GLN A 900 -8.61 28.09 46.45
CA GLN A 900 -9.47 28.75 45.50
C GLN A 900 -10.60 27.81 45.07
N ARG A 901 -11.86 28.28 45.06
CA ARG A 901 -13.03 27.52 44.65
C ARG A 901 -13.82 28.27 43.58
N ALA A 902 -13.98 27.63 42.40
CA ALA A 902 -14.73 28.20 41.27
C ALA A 902 -16.24 28.02 41.48
N PHE A 903 -17.02 29.05 41.12
CA PHE A 903 -18.49 29.06 41.16
C PHE A 903 -19.15 28.57 39.87
N ASN A 904 -18.51 28.82 38.71
CA ASN A 904 -19.03 28.52 37.41
C ASN A 904 -18.89 27.03 37.03
N LYS A 905 -19.57 26.64 35.94
CA LYS A 905 -19.34 25.36 35.30
C LYS A 905 -17.89 25.29 34.81
N GLN A 906 -17.25 24.12 34.97
CA GLN A 906 -15.85 23.89 34.58
C GLN A 906 -15.74 23.29 33.16
N ASP A 907 -16.85 23.13 32.44
CA ASP A 907 -16.89 22.53 31.12
C ASP A 907 -16.39 23.51 30.04
N LEU A 908 -15.39 23.11 29.30
CA LEU A 908 -14.82 23.86 28.16
C LEU A 908 -15.34 23.40 26.80
N SER A 909 -16.48 22.71 26.74
CA SER A 909 -17.07 22.21 25.49
C SER A 909 -17.46 23.35 24.53
N PHE A 910 -17.46 23.04 23.25
CA PHE A 910 -17.89 23.96 22.20
C PHE A 910 -18.62 23.20 21.08
N ASP A 911 -19.41 23.94 20.31
CA ASP A 911 -20.10 23.41 19.15
C ASP A 911 -19.18 23.46 17.92
N ALA A 912 -19.11 22.36 17.18
CA ALA A 912 -18.27 22.20 16.00
C ALA A 912 -19.06 21.46 14.91
N ARG A 913 -18.50 21.49 13.71
CA ARG A 913 -18.97 20.71 12.56
C ARG A 913 -17.77 20.17 11.80
N TYR A 914 -17.94 19.06 11.09
CA TYR A 914 -16.90 18.59 10.16
C TYR A 914 -16.85 19.50 8.93
N THR A 915 -15.65 19.80 8.45
CA THR A 915 -15.43 20.67 7.27
C THR A 915 -16.11 20.11 6.02
N GLY A 916 -16.14 18.78 5.87
CA GLY A 916 -16.82 18.09 4.75
C GLY A 916 -18.32 17.96 4.91
N LEU A 917 -18.90 18.29 6.08
CA LEU A 917 -20.33 18.19 6.35
C LEU A 917 -20.82 19.37 7.22
N PRO A 918 -20.91 20.59 6.68
CA PRO A 918 -21.21 21.79 7.45
C PRO A 918 -22.63 21.81 8.04
N GLY A 919 -23.53 20.97 7.56
CA GLY A 919 -24.92 20.87 8.05
C GLY A 919 -25.10 20.13 9.38
N ALA A 920 -24.07 19.44 9.89
CA ALA A 920 -24.14 18.66 11.13
C ALA A 920 -23.36 19.36 12.26
N THR A 921 -24.05 19.90 13.27
CA THR A 921 -23.43 20.51 14.44
C THR A 921 -23.46 19.54 15.62
N PHE A 922 -22.32 19.39 16.29
CA PHE A 922 -22.15 18.52 17.45
C PHE A 922 -21.24 19.19 18.50
N LYS A 923 -21.15 18.60 19.69
CA LYS A 923 -20.44 19.17 20.84
C LYS A 923 -19.09 18.44 21.07
N VAL A 924 -18.00 19.16 20.90
CA VAL A 924 -16.67 18.68 21.25
C VAL A 924 -16.38 18.96 22.72
N LYS A 925 -15.93 17.96 23.45
CA LYS A 925 -15.54 18.02 24.85
C LYS A 925 -14.04 17.76 25.01
N GLY A 926 -13.47 18.27 26.11
CA GLY A 926 -12.07 18.05 26.48
C GLY A 926 -11.88 18.17 27.99
N ILE A 927 -10.64 18.33 28.41
CA ILE A 927 -10.29 18.56 29.81
C ILE A 927 -10.89 19.89 30.24
N GLY A 928 -11.72 19.85 31.27
CA GLY A 928 -12.34 21.05 31.86
C GLY A 928 -11.45 21.75 32.86
N LEU A 929 -11.93 22.87 33.39
CA LEU A 929 -11.26 23.64 34.45
C LEU A 929 -11.38 22.93 35.79
N ALA A 930 -10.40 23.18 36.67
CA ALA A 930 -10.45 22.76 38.06
C ALA A 930 -11.56 23.50 38.83
N LYS A 931 -12.34 22.79 39.65
CA LYS A 931 -13.31 23.38 40.56
C LYS A 931 -12.62 23.94 41.82
N ASN A 932 -11.63 23.23 42.30
CA ASN A 932 -10.83 23.61 43.47
C ASN A 932 -9.36 23.67 43.03
N LYS A 933 -8.65 24.69 43.52
CA LYS A 933 -7.20 24.84 43.29
C LYS A 933 -6.53 25.30 44.57
N THR A 934 -5.53 24.57 45.02
CA THR A 934 -4.74 24.94 46.17
C THR A 934 -3.35 25.35 45.72
N TRP A 935 -2.95 26.55 46.05
CA TRP A 935 -1.61 27.08 45.83
C TRP A 935 -0.85 27.09 47.17
N ALA A 936 0.41 26.73 47.12
CA ALA A 936 1.38 26.97 48.18
C ALA A 936 2.65 27.51 47.55
N GLY A 937 3.26 28.48 48.19
CA GLY A 937 4.47 29.09 47.67
C GLY A 937 5.39 29.62 48.76
N VAL A 938 6.65 29.75 48.35
CA VAL A 938 7.70 30.37 49.16
C VAL A 938 8.48 31.37 48.31
N GLY A 939 8.96 32.45 48.94
CA GLY A 939 9.73 33.46 48.23
C GLY A 939 10.67 34.25 49.16
N ALA A 940 11.60 34.93 48.53
CA ALA A 940 12.52 35.84 49.18
C ALA A 940 12.65 37.11 48.34
N LEU A 941 12.53 38.25 48.98
CA LEU A 941 12.81 39.59 48.46
C LEU A 941 14.00 40.17 49.23
N THR A 942 15.08 40.49 48.53
CA THR A 942 16.23 41.15 49.10
C THR A 942 16.34 42.59 48.58
N GLU A 943 16.18 43.51 49.44
CA GLU A 943 16.50 44.97 49.26
C GLU A 943 17.98 45.17 49.57
N VAL A 944 18.80 45.22 48.45
CA VAL A 944 20.25 45.42 48.58
C VAL A 944 20.55 46.86 49.09
N ASN A 945 19.79 47.84 48.60
CA ASN A 945 19.79 49.21 48.99
C ASN A 945 18.46 49.92 48.65
N LYS A 946 18.31 51.20 48.88
CA LYS A 946 17.08 51.95 48.58
C LYS A 946 16.67 51.97 47.10
N ASN A 947 17.63 51.75 46.21
CA ASN A 947 17.39 51.84 44.74
C ASN A 947 17.36 50.47 44.02
N PHE A 948 17.86 49.35 44.63
CA PHE A 948 17.98 48.07 44.00
C PHE A 948 17.54 46.96 44.94
N GLY A 949 16.76 46.01 44.36
CA GLY A 949 16.38 44.78 45.01
C GLY A 949 16.22 43.66 43.99
N TRP A 950 16.29 42.41 44.47
CA TRP A 950 16.02 41.24 43.71
C TRP A 950 15.10 40.27 44.45
N TYR A 951 14.39 39.44 43.74
CA TYR A 951 13.47 38.46 44.33
C TYR A 951 13.44 37.15 43.60
N VAL A 952 13.04 36.10 44.32
CA VAL A 952 12.80 34.76 43.79
C VAL A 952 11.57 34.19 44.49
N ASN A 953 10.72 33.48 43.70
CA ASN A 953 9.57 32.76 44.25
C ASN A 953 9.47 31.36 43.58
N TYR A 954 8.98 30.43 44.34
CA TYR A 954 8.52 29.15 43.88
C TYR A 954 7.08 28.93 44.36
N ASP A 955 6.19 28.67 43.41
CA ASP A 955 4.77 28.47 43.64
C ASP A 955 4.35 27.12 43.07
N GLY A 956 3.67 26.28 43.83
CA GLY A 956 3.09 25.04 43.40
C GLY A 956 1.58 25.05 43.54
N SER A 957 0.87 24.48 42.56
CA SER A 957 -0.57 24.25 42.69
C SER A 957 -0.99 22.84 42.40
N VAL A 958 -2.09 22.42 43.02
CA VAL A 958 -2.78 21.18 42.81
C VAL A 958 -4.23 21.46 42.52
N ASP A 959 -4.73 20.88 41.42
CA ASP A 959 -6.08 21.02 40.90
C ASP A 959 -6.98 19.88 41.39
N GLY A 960 -8.25 20.18 41.68
CA GLY A 960 -9.26 19.20 42.08
C GLY A 960 -10.61 19.45 41.43
N GLY A 961 -11.38 18.38 41.28
CA GLY A 961 -12.66 18.37 40.56
C GLY A 961 -12.65 17.56 39.29
N LYS A 962 -13.35 17.99 38.24
CA LYS A 962 -13.31 17.32 36.91
C LYS A 962 -11.94 17.52 36.28
N GLY A 963 -11.52 18.73 36.07
CA GLY A 963 -10.15 19.04 35.71
C GLY A 963 -9.21 18.78 36.90
N LYS A 964 -8.21 17.96 36.64
CA LYS A 964 -7.15 17.59 37.59
C LYS A 964 -5.83 18.01 36.98
N GLY A 965 -4.86 18.29 37.84
CA GLY A 965 -3.55 18.67 37.33
C GLY A 965 -2.68 19.24 38.44
N ASN A 966 -1.57 19.80 38.03
CA ASN A 966 -0.65 20.53 38.88
C ASN A 966 0.07 21.59 38.05
N ASN A 967 0.63 22.58 38.73
CA ASN A 967 1.50 23.54 38.10
C ASN A 967 2.59 23.95 39.09
N ASN A 968 3.83 23.99 38.63
CA ASN A 968 4.99 24.44 39.39
C ASN A 968 5.55 25.67 38.67
N VAL A 969 5.66 26.76 39.35
CA VAL A 969 6.06 28.06 38.81
C VAL A 969 7.30 28.56 39.56
N PHE A 970 8.31 28.93 38.83
CA PHE A 970 9.51 29.58 39.33
C PHE A 970 9.58 30.98 38.72
N THR A 971 9.74 32.01 39.56
CA THR A 971 9.93 33.40 39.12
C THR A 971 11.14 34.03 39.80
N THR A 972 11.86 34.83 39.07
CA THR A 972 12.96 35.65 39.59
C THR A 972 12.99 37.00 38.90
N GLY A 973 13.34 38.03 39.62
CA GLY A 973 13.36 39.37 39.06
C GLY A 973 14.18 40.36 39.84
N VAL A 974 14.27 41.54 39.26
CA VAL A 974 14.99 42.70 39.82
C VAL A 974 14.08 43.91 39.83
N ARG A 975 14.37 44.83 40.77
CA ARG A 975 13.68 46.12 40.92
C ARG A 975 14.68 47.25 41.05
N PHE A 976 14.39 48.34 40.38
CA PHE A 976 15.14 49.59 40.45
C PHE A 976 14.18 50.73 40.84
N ASN A 977 14.56 51.53 41.76
CA ASN A 977 13.84 52.80 42.17
C ASN A 977 14.62 54.00 41.73
N PHE A 978 13.99 54.95 41.01
CA PHE A 978 14.63 56.14 40.48
C PHE A 978 13.75 57.39 40.59
#